data_c2696c362f8a8eb0727e3d76ef638c18
#
_entry.id   c2696c362f8a8eb0727e3d76ef638c18
#
_cell.length_a   1.000
_cell.length_b   1.000
_cell.length_c   1.000
_cell.angle_alpha   90.00
_cell.angle_beta   90.00
_cell.angle_gamma   90.00
#
_symmetry.space_group_name_H-M   'P 1'
#
loop_
_entity.id
_entity.type
_entity.pdbx_description
1 polymer ?
#
loop_
_entity_poly.entity_id
_entity_poly.type
_entity_poly.pdbx_seq_one_letter_code
_entity_poly.pdbx_strand_id
1 'polypeptide(L)'
;MQSKSYQQKIYLSDRLKSQLAPIRYFPLTIVEAPSGFGKTTAVKEYLKETLPDNARQFWYICLSENPSVSWAGICDLFSNINSEMSKNLKKLGFPTLDTLLYISACFKDINCYEETYLVVDNFQLLKSDILKELMGIFSLHGSPNLHMIFITQHFGIKSQITFHNTHIHTIESSAFFFDKESTANLFKMEGIRLNEEELNNVYTSTEGWISALRLQISNYKQTGSFDYTADIDHLVETAIWNRLTPEQKTCLVSLSVMESFTARQAAIMLGEETLPDHIKNLFKYNDFIRYFPREKIYVIHSILQNYLRNHFHQYQSEAFRKRVLRTAGQCCIAEADYYTAIQFFFEVRDFDAIFSTPINGVYLTNKRENNMIEFLLEIINECPEEIMCKYPFVLIMFSYLLRLDGEYESSHKLCRLVELVLKRNPERLSANELRMLKGEFLLLMSFCEYNDIKKIHEGQKAAYELLGGCSRYKLNEIPITLGGTSVLSMFWRESGKLDETLMDMQRDLPYHIKLTRGQGIGADDVFHAEKMLMKGDDIQAEILCHKALYKARSKQEICICLCAEQVLARIAILRGDVDGFFTTLENIKGYAKESSNLYTLRMVDICLSVISVALDTTDMVAKWFFDSESISKKVYFKAVPYINILYSHLLVRKKRHAQLLGLVDNSISMAKEMNYILPQVYGFIFKARVCYASGREREALKNLEKAFALALPDKVYLPFAQSIHMRDILSKAHICSTTYRDTDTTSSDLDEAKNSISFSKGLEKNLGWKEDIENIMALFHRYHKGRIAILNAFSQVKSDLTPREREVAILVKARLSHKEIAERLYISTATVRTILYNAYNKLGIHSKAELYNIDL
;
A
#
# COMPACT_ATOMS: atom_id res chain seq x y z
N MET A 1 11.98 22.52 -50.78
CA MET A 1 12.20 21.10 -51.05
C MET A 1 11.51 20.29 -49.96
N GLN A 2 10.41 19.64 -50.29
CA GLN A 2 9.64 18.82 -49.34
C GLN A 2 10.48 17.60 -48.95
N SER A 3 10.76 17.47 -47.63
CA SER A 3 11.37 16.30 -47.07
C SER A 3 10.38 15.12 -47.13
N LYS A 4 10.61 14.20 -48.07
CA LYS A 4 9.93 12.91 -48.03
C LYS A 4 10.36 12.20 -46.74
N SER A 5 9.47 12.14 -45.76
CA SER A 5 9.58 11.24 -44.64
C SER A 5 9.59 9.82 -45.22
N TYR A 6 10.70 9.11 -45.11
CA TYR A 6 10.74 7.66 -45.31
C TYR A 6 9.90 7.01 -44.22
N GLN A 7 8.59 6.86 -44.45
CA GLN A 7 7.79 5.96 -43.62
C GLN A 7 8.27 4.54 -43.90
N GLN A 8 8.97 3.96 -42.95
CA GLN A 8 9.35 2.54 -42.98
C GLN A 8 8.05 1.73 -43.11
N LYS A 9 7.91 1.00 -44.22
CA LYS A 9 6.77 0.09 -44.42
C LYS A 9 6.90 -1.07 -43.40
N ILE A 10 5.94 -1.25 -42.54
CA ILE A 10 5.91 -2.33 -41.57
C ILE A 10 5.10 -3.49 -42.17
N TYR A 11 5.67 -4.68 -42.14
CA TYR A 11 5.00 -5.88 -42.61
C TYR A 11 4.31 -6.60 -41.48
N LEU A 12 2.96 -6.74 -41.55
CA LEU A 12 2.17 -7.57 -40.67
C LEU A 12 1.61 -8.75 -41.46
N SER A 13 1.97 -9.98 -41.08
CA SER A 13 1.41 -11.19 -41.69
C SER A 13 -0.07 -11.36 -41.29
N ASP A 14 -0.85 -12.02 -42.17
CA ASP A 14 -2.26 -12.31 -41.88
C ASP A 14 -2.41 -13.21 -40.63
N ARG A 15 -1.46 -14.11 -40.41
CA ARG A 15 -1.34 -14.90 -39.20
C ARG A 15 -1.22 -14.02 -37.97
N LEU A 16 -0.31 -13.04 -37.96
CA LEU A 16 -0.11 -12.13 -36.84
C LEU A 16 -1.35 -11.24 -36.62
N LYS A 17 -2.00 -10.77 -37.72
CA LYS A 17 -3.24 -10.02 -37.63
C LYS A 17 -4.36 -10.82 -36.97
N SER A 18 -4.50 -12.10 -37.29
CA SER A 18 -5.48 -12.98 -36.67
C SER A 18 -5.21 -13.21 -35.17
N GLN A 19 -3.94 -13.31 -34.78
CA GLN A 19 -3.54 -13.45 -33.37
C GLN A 19 -3.75 -12.16 -32.56
N LEU A 20 -3.68 -11.00 -33.19
CA LEU A 20 -3.93 -9.70 -32.56
C LEU A 20 -5.44 -9.34 -32.50
N ALA A 21 -6.29 -10.00 -33.29
CA ALA A 21 -7.73 -9.71 -33.37
C ALA A 21 -8.47 -9.71 -32.01
N PRO A 22 -8.13 -10.57 -31.03
CA PRO A 22 -8.73 -10.55 -29.70
C PRO A 22 -8.61 -9.22 -28.94
N ILE A 23 -7.65 -8.37 -29.25
CA ILE A 23 -7.48 -7.03 -28.66
C ILE A 23 -8.78 -6.21 -28.70
N ARG A 24 -9.63 -6.41 -29.72
CA ARG A 24 -10.88 -5.68 -29.90
C ARG A 24 -12.06 -6.23 -29.09
N TYR A 25 -11.91 -7.41 -28.49
CA TYR A 25 -13.03 -8.12 -27.85
C TYR A 25 -12.83 -8.28 -26.34
N PHE A 26 -11.59 -8.16 -25.87
CA PHE A 26 -11.28 -8.32 -24.46
C PHE A 26 -11.09 -6.98 -23.76
N PRO A 27 -11.60 -6.82 -22.52
CA PRO A 27 -11.35 -5.62 -21.72
C PRO A 27 -9.86 -5.44 -21.37
N LEU A 28 -9.12 -6.55 -21.23
CA LEU A 28 -7.70 -6.54 -21.00
C LEU A 28 -6.98 -7.58 -21.88
N THR A 29 -5.98 -7.11 -22.65
CA THR A 29 -5.08 -8.00 -23.40
C THR A 29 -3.64 -7.81 -22.92
N ILE A 30 -2.96 -8.92 -22.62
CA ILE A 30 -1.54 -8.96 -22.28
C ILE A 30 -0.78 -9.48 -23.49
N VAL A 31 0.19 -8.72 -23.96
CA VAL A 31 1.09 -9.08 -25.08
C VAL A 31 2.45 -9.39 -24.51
N GLU A 32 2.77 -10.70 -24.43
CA GLU A 32 3.98 -11.20 -23.79
C GLU A 32 4.92 -11.85 -24.79
N ALA A 33 6.10 -11.30 -24.96
CA ALA A 33 7.20 -11.93 -25.68
C ALA A 33 8.54 -11.30 -25.24
N PRO A 34 9.67 -12.00 -25.39
CA PRO A 34 10.99 -11.43 -25.13
C PRO A 34 11.23 -10.13 -25.90
N SER A 35 12.30 -9.44 -25.52
CA SER A 35 12.70 -8.22 -26.23
C SER A 35 13.04 -8.50 -27.69
N GLY A 36 12.76 -7.53 -28.57
CA GLY A 36 13.07 -7.67 -29.99
C GLY A 36 12.08 -8.47 -30.83
N PHE A 37 10.98 -8.94 -30.26
CA PHE A 37 9.94 -9.67 -30.99
C PHE A 37 8.98 -8.77 -31.78
N GLY A 38 9.18 -7.45 -31.78
CA GLY A 38 8.37 -6.52 -32.55
C GLY A 38 6.99 -6.25 -31.96
N LYS A 39 6.72 -6.62 -30.69
CA LYS A 39 5.41 -6.47 -30.00
C LYS A 39 4.78 -5.09 -30.18
N THR A 40 5.51 -4.06 -29.75
CA THR A 40 5.04 -2.65 -29.80
C THR A 40 4.71 -2.22 -31.23
N THR A 41 5.57 -2.58 -32.17
CA THR A 41 5.40 -2.26 -33.59
C THR A 41 4.18 -2.98 -34.17
N ALA A 42 4.02 -4.27 -33.86
CA ALA A 42 2.90 -5.08 -34.33
C ALA A 42 1.56 -4.55 -33.78
N VAL A 43 1.47 -4.31 -32.48
CA VAL A 43 0.25 -3.76 -31.85
C VAL A 43 -0.08 -2.37 -32.44
N LYS A 44 0.92 -1.49 -32.58
CA LYS A 44 0.74 -0.15 -33.13
C LYS A 44 0.21 -0.16 -34.56
N GLU A 45 0.81 -0.97 -35.43
CA GLU A 45 0.40 -1.04 -36.83
C GLU A 45 -0.94 -1.77 -36.98
N TYR A 46 -1.20 -2.82 -36.17
CA TYR A 46 -2.48 -3.50 -36.15
C TYR A 46 -3.63 -2.51 -35.77
N LEU A 47 -3.47 -1.75 -34.69
CA LEU A 47 -4.47 -0.76 -34.28
C LEU A 47 -4.69 0.30 -35.37
N LYS A 48 -3.62 0.77 -36.00
CA LYS A 48 -3.69 1.76 -37.08
C LYS A 48 -4.43 1.24 -38.33
N GLU A 49 -4.21 -0.05 -38.71
CA GLU A 49 -4.84 -0.64 -39.89
C GLU A 49 -6.31 -1.06 -39.67
N THR A 50 -6.68 -1.42 -38.44
CA THR A 50 -7.93 -2.13 -38.16
C THR A 50 -8.98 -1.30 -37.40
N LEU A 51 -8.57 -0.22 -36.74
CA LEU A 51 -9.51 0.61 -36.00
C LEU A 51 -10.33 1.51 -36.90
N PRO A 52 -11.59 1.74 -36.59
CA PRO A 52 -12.39 2.75 -37.29
C PRO A 52 -11.89 4.17 -36.99
N ASP A 53 -12.18 5.10 -37.90
CA ASP A 53 -11.69 6.49 -37.81
C ASP A 53 -12.09 7.23 -36.52
N ASN A 54 -13.18 6.83 -35.87
CA ASN A 54 -13.68 7.41 -34.62
C ASN A 54 -13.12 6.76 -33.39
N ALA A 55 -12.31 5.69 -33.50
CA ALA A 55 -11.69 5.03 -32.33
C ALA A 55 -10.56 5.88 -31.77
N ARG A 56 -10.49 5.93 -30.45
CA ARG A 56 -9.46 6.68 -29.72
C ARG A 56 -8.36 5.73 -29.22
N GLN A 57 -7.10 6.12 -29.40
CA GLN A 57 -5.97 5.34 -28.89
C GLN A 57 -5.00 6.23 -28.11
N PHE A 58 -4.57 5.77 -26.97
CA PHE A 58 -3.63 6.46 -26.09
C PHE A 58 -2.53 5.50 -25.64
N TRP A 59 -1.30 6.00 -25.67
CA TRP A 59 -0.11 5.22 -25.40
C TRP A 59 0.66 5.78 -24.22
N TYR A 60 1.13 4.91 -23.34
CA TYR A 60 2.10 5.21 -22.32
C TYR A 60 3.22 4.15 -22.35
N ILE A 61 4.47 4.58 -22.17
CA ILE A 61 5.63 3.72 -22.13
C ILE A 61 6.25 3.83 -20.75
N CYS A 62 6.32 2.73 -20.03
CA CYS A 62 7.06 2.67 -18.78
C CYS A 62 8.54 2.84 -19.07
N LEU A 63 9.18 3.84 -18.46
CA LEU A 63 10.55 4.25 -18.73
C LEU A 63 11.44 4.17 -17.47
N SER A 64 10.86 3.83 -16.34
CA SER A 64 11.54 3.76 -15.06
C SER A 64 11.13 2.49 -14.32
N GLU A 65 12.08 1.84 -13.67
CA GLU A 65 11.80 0.75 -12.71
C GLU A 65 11.17 1.27 -11.41
N ASN A 66 11.03 2.59 -11.28
CA ASN A 66 10.31 3.21 -10.17
C ASN A 66 8.80 3.05 -10.37
N PRO A 67 8.12 2.18 -9.59
CA PRO A 67 6.70 1.90 -9.77
C PRO A 67 5.83 3.15 -9.64
N SER A 68 6.19 4.11 -8.79
CA SER A 68 5.42 5.33 -8.59
C SER A 68 5.48 6.27 -9.80
N VAL A 69 6.61 6.34 -10.50
CA VAL A 69 6.75 7.13 -11.73
C VAL A 69 5.92 6.51 -12.85
N SER A 70 6.06 5.20 -13.05
CA SER A 70 5.29 4.46 -14.04
C SER A 70 3.79 4.50 -13.76
N TRP A 71 3.39 4.40 -12.48
CA TRP A 71 2.00 4.53 -12.09
C TRP A 71 1.42 5.93 -12.37
N ALA A 72 2.17 6.98 -12.07
CA ALA A 72 1.75 8.35 -12.37
C ALA A 72 1.47 8.53 -13.88
N GLY A 73 2.32 7.98 -14.75
CA GLY A 73 2.11 7.99 -16.20
C GLY A 73 0.88 7.17 -16.65
N ILE A 74 0.64 6.01 -16.01
CA ILE A 74 -0.59 5.23 -16.25
C ILE A 74 -1.83 6.04 -15.81
N CYS A 75 -1.77 6.74 -14.67
CA CYS A 75 -2.85 7.62 -14.24
C CYS A 75 -3.09 8.75 -15.23
N ASP A 76 -2.02 9.33 -15.84
CA ASP A 76 -2.15 10.34 -16.88
C ASP A 76 -2.83 9.80 -18.15
N LEU A 77 -2.59 8.54 -18.48
CA LEU A 77 -3.29 7.89 -19.59
C LEU A 77 -4.80 7.91 -19.37
N PHE A 78 -5.26 7.62 -18.15
CA PHE A 78 -6.69 7.69 -17.78
C PHE A 78 -7.28 9.10 -17.83
N SER A 79 -6.47 10.16 -17.77
CA SER A 79 -6.98 11.54 -17.88
C SER A 79 -7.67 11.81 -19.20
N ASN A 80 -7.35 11.06 -20.26
CA ASN A 80 -7.98 11.13 -21.57
C ASN A 80 -9.42 10.59 -21.58
N ILE A 81 -9.80 9.83 -20.56
CA ILE A 81 -11.15 9.27 -20.38
C ILE A 81 -11.89 10.07 -19.31
N ASN A 82 -11.28 10.18 -18.11
CA ASN A 82 -11.89 10.86 -16.97
C ASN A 82 -10.80 11.57 -16.14
N SER A 83 -10.79 12.90 -16.20
CA SER A 83 -9.80 13.75 -15.51
C SER A 83 -9.90 13.66 -13.99
N GLU A 84 -11.10 13.49 -13.44
CA GLU A 84 -11.31 13.36 -11.99
C GLU A 84 -10.79 12.01 -11.48
N MET A 85 -11.10 10.94 -12.20
CA MET A 85 -10.57 9.61 -11.91
C MET A 85 -9.02 9.60 -11.90
N SER A 86 -8.40 10.20 -12.94
CA SER A 86 -6.95 10.31 -13.02
C SER A 86 -6.35 11.02 -11.78
N LYS A 87 -6.96 12.12 -11.35
CA LYS A 87 -6.55 12.84 -10.14
C LYS A 87 -6.69 11.98 -8.89
N ASN A 88 -7.79 11.22 -8.78
CA ASN A 88 -8.03 10.34 -7.64
C ASN A 88 -7.01 9.19 -7.59
N LEU A 89 -6.73 8.54 -8.74
CA LEU A 89 -5.70 7.50 -8.84
C LEU A 89 -4.30 8.02 -8.50
N LYS A 90 -3.94 9.23 -8.94
CA LYS A 90 -2.67 9.87 -8.58
C LYS A 90 -2.56 10.17 -7.09
N LYS A 91 -3.66 10.63 -6.46
CA LYS A 91 -3.71 10.87 -5.02
C LYS A 91 -3.49 9.59 -4.19
N LEU A 92 -4.00 8.46 -4.67
CA LEU A 92 -3.82 7.15 -4.03
C LEU A 92 -2.36 6.66 -4.11
N GLY A 93 -1.56 7.21 -5.03
CA GLY A 93 -0.19 6.77 -5.25
C GLY A 93 -0.11 5.40 -5.93
N PHE A 94 1.07 4.75 -5.88
CA PHE A 94 1.25 3.41 -6.44
C PHE A 94 0.33 2.41 -5.72
N PRO A 95 -0.36 1.50 -6.46
CA PRO A 95 -1.27 0.52 -5.87
C PRO A 95 -0.63 -0.35 -4.80
N THR A 96 -1.33 -0.49 -3.70
CA THR A 96 -1.02 -1.43 -2.62
C THR A 96 -2.26 -2.27 -2.34
N LEU A 97 -2.14 -3.37 -1.60
CA LEU A 97 -3.30 -4.18 -1.22
C LEU A 97 -4.38 -3.35 -0.53
N ASP A 98 -3.99 -2.30 0.19
CA ASP A 98 -4.90 -1.42 0.91
C ASP A 98 -5.66 -0.45 0.00
N THR A 99 -5.03 -0.03 -1.10
CA THR A 99 -5.63 0.94 -2.04
C THR A 99 -6.45 0.26 -3.15
N LEU A 100 -6.34 -1.06 -3.32
CA LEU A 100 -7.03 -1.80 -4.39
C LEU A 100 -8.54 -1.61 -4.41
N LEU A 101 -9.18 -1.55 -3.24
CA LEU A 101 -10.63 -1.33 -3.16
C LEU A 101 -11.03 0.04 -3.68
N TYR A 102 -10.26 1.07 -3.34
CA TYR A 102 -10.48 2.44 -3.81
C TYR A 102 -10.21 2.55 -5.31
N ILE A 103 -9.14 1.89 -5.78
CA ILE A 103 -8.82 1.80 -7.21
C ILE A 103 -9.95 1.07 -7.95
N SER A 104 -10.41 -0.07 -7.45
CA SER A 104 -11.54 -0.82 -8.03
C SER A 104 -12.81 0.03 -8.12
N ALA A 105 -13.10 0.85 -7.10
CA ALA A 105 -14.24 1.77 -7.14
C ALA A 105 -14.10 2.80 -8.26
N CYS A 106 -12.89 3.36 -8.46
CA CYS A 106 -12.64 4.29 -9.56
C CYS A 106 -12.88 3.65 -10.94
N PHE A 107 -12.63 2.35 -11.10
CA PHE A 107 -12.80 1.64 -12.37
C PHE A 107 -14.25 1.20 -12.65
N LYS A 108 -15.08 1.04 -11.64
CA LYS A 108 -16.50 0.67 -11.82
C LYS A 108 -17.33 1.74 -12.55
N ASP A 109 -16.97 2.99 -12.35
CA ASP A 109 -17.71 4.14 -12.87
C ASP A 109 -17.16 4.65 -14.23
N ILE A 110 -16.19 3.92 -14.83
CA ILE A 110 -15.68 4.26 -16.15
C ILE A 110 -16.74 3.99 -17.21
N ASN A 111 -17.03 4.99 -18.04
CA ASN A 111 -17.86 4.85 -19.20
C ASN A 111 -17.19 5.53 -20.42
N CYS A 112 -16.94 4.74 -21.47
CA CYS A 112 -16.44 5.22 -22.75
C CYS A 112 -17.56 5.14 -23.79
N TYR A 113 -17.91 6.27 -24.40
CA TYR A 113 -18.92 6.32 -25.46
C TYR A 113 -18.37 5.81 -26.80
N GLU A 114 -17.07 6.01 -27.04
CA GLU A 114 -16.36 5.60 -28.26
C GLU A 114 -15.40 4.46 -27.93
N GLU A 115 -15.11 3.60 -28.93
CA GLU A 115 -14.07 2.58 -28.79
C GLU A 115 -12.75 3.26 -28.38
N THR A 116 -12.21 2.91 -27.23
CA THR A 116 -11.02 3.53 -26.64
C THR A 116 -10.00 2.47 -26.27
N TYR A 117 -8.79 2.64 -26.77
CA TYR A 117 -7.66 1.74 -26.56
C TYR A 117 -6.60 2.43 -25.73
N LEU A 118 -6.28 1.85 -24.57
CA LEU A 118 -5.20 2.30 -23.69
C LEU A 118 -4.05 1.29 -23.75
N VAL A 119 -2.92 1.71 -24.26
CA VAL A 119 -1.74 0.85 -24.41
C VAL A 119 -0.67 1.26 -23.41
N VAL A 120 -0.21 0.30 -22.60
CA VAL A 120 0.92 0.47 -21.69
C VAL A 120 2.05 -0.45 -22.15
N ASP A 121 3.14 0.15 -22.61
CA ASP A 121 4.32 -0.58 -23.09
C ASP A 121 5.40 -0.65 -22.00
N ASN A 122 6.28 -1.65 -22.11
CA ASN A 122 7.32 -1.97 -21.12
C ASN A 122 6.77 -2.20 -19.70
N PHE A 123 5.61 -2.82 -19.62
CA PHE A 123 4.90 -3.05 -18.34
C PHE A 123 5.72 -3.88 -17.34
N GLN A 124 6.69 -4.68 -17.75
CA GLN A 124 7.62 -5.41 -16.88
C GLN A 124 8.47 -4.52 -15.96
N LEU A 125 8.62 -3.22 -16.28
CA LEU A 125 9.34 -2.27 -15.44
C LEU A 125 8.54 -1.92 -14.15
N LEU A 126 7.26 -2.22 -14.14
CA LEU A 126 6.39 -2.11 -12.95
C LEU A 126 6.60 -3.33 -12.04
N LYS A 127 7.76 -3.46 -11.42
CA LYS A 127 8.09 -4.59 -10.52
C LYS A 127 7.28 -4.48 -9.21
N SER A 128 6.24 -5.31 -9.03
CA SER A 128 5.47 -5.37 -7.79
C SER A 128 4.60 -6.63 -7.73
N ASP A 129 4.47 -7.21 -6.53
CA ASP A 129 3.63 -8.39 -6.28
C ASP A 129 2.13 -8.12 -6.46
N ILE A 130 1.73 -6.84 -6.48
CA ILE A 130 0.32 -6.43 -6.59
C ILE A 130 -0.21 -6.39 -8.04
N LEU A 131 0.67 -6.58 -9.03
CA LEU A 131 0.29 -6.47 -10.43
C LEU A 131 -0.82 -7.43 -10.83
N LYS A 132 -0.87 -8.59 -10.18
CA LYS A 132 -1.90 -9.60 -10.41
C LYS A 132 -3.29 -9.11 -10.03
N GLU A 133 -3.42 -8.56 -8.84
CA GLU A 133 -4.66 -8.01 -8.30
C GLU A 133 -5.09 -6.80 -9.13
N LEU A 134 -4.13 -5.96 -9.52
CA LEU A 134 -4.37 -4.81 -10.37
C LEU A 134 -4.88 -5.21 -11.76
N MET A 135 -4.32 -6.26 -12.37
CA MET A 135 -4.83 -6.83 -13.61
C MET A 135 -6.27 -7.32 -13.49
N GLY A 136 -6.60 -7.95 -12.36
CA GLY A 136 -7.96 -8.35 -12.04
C GLY A 136 -8.92 -7.15 -12.03
N ILE A 137 -8.51 -6.04 -11.41
CA ILE A 137 -9.30 -4.80 -11.38
C ILE A 137 -9.46 -4.22 -12.80
N PHE A 138 -8.39 -4.13 -13.55
CA PHE A 138 -8.43 -3.61 -14.92
C PHE A 138 -9.29 -4.47 -15.86
N SER A 139 -9.34 -5.78 -15.66
CA SER A 139 -10.17 -6.67 -16.49
C SER A 139 -11.66 -6.60 -16.15
N LEU A 140 -12.04 -6.02 -15.01
CA LEU A 140 -13.41 -5.96 -14.50
C LEU A 140 -14.02 -4.55 -14.61
N HIS A 141 -13.42 -3.63 -15.38
CA HIS A 141 -14.03 -2.32 -15.64
C HIS A 141 -15.36 -2.47 -16.38
N GLY A 142 -16.32 -1.59 -16.05
CA GLY A 142 -17.69 -1.73 -16.54
C GLY A 142 -17.95 -1.20 -17.95
N SER A 143 -16.95 -0.67 -18.67
CA SER A 143 -17.13 -0.06 -19.99
C SER A 143 -16.85 -1.04 -21.12
N PRO A 144 -17.87 -1.40 -21.95
CA PRO A 144 -17.67 -2.34 -23.06
C PRO A 144 -16.80 -1.79 -24.20
N ASN A 145 -16.66 -0.46 -24.30
CA ASN A 145 -15.87 0.21 -25.33
C ASN A 145 -14.45 0.55 -24.89
N LEU A 146 -14.00 0.09 -23.72
CA LEU A 146 -12.64 0.31 -23.22
C LEU A 146 -11.82 -0.97 -23.34
N HIS A 147 -10.71 -0.90 -24.07
CA HIS A 147 -9.77 -2.00 -24.26
C HIS A 147 -8.38 -1.59 -23.74
N MET A 148 -7.89 -2.32 -22.74
CA MET A 148 -6.56 -2.09 -22.17
C MET A 148 -5.59 -3.12 -22.74
N ILE A 149 -4.39 -2.66 -23.15
CA ILE A 149 -3.37 -3.50 -23.76
C ILE A 149 -2.07 -3.29 -22.99
N PHE A 150 -1.54 -4.35 -22.38
CA PHE A 150 -0.27 -4.32 -21.68
C PHE A 150 0.77 -5.12 -22.43
N ILE A 151 1.84 -4.43 -22.87
CA ILE A 151 2.95 -5.03 -23.57
C ILE A 151 4.10 -5.26 -22.60
N THR A 152 4.54 -6.50 -22.48
CA THR A 152 5.56 -6.92 -21.50
C THR A 152 6.57 -7.89 -22.09
N GLN A 153 7.75 -8.01 -21.47
CA GLN A 153 8.78 -8.96 -21.91
C GLN A 153 8.55 -10.36 -21.31
N HIS A 154 8.39 -10.45 -20.00
CA HIS A 154 8.11 -11.71 -19.32
C HIS A 154 7.39 -11.39 -18.02
N PHE A 155 6.20 -11.92 -17.86
CA PHE A 155 5.38 -11.58 -16.71
C PHE A 155 5.48 -12.61 -15.57
N GLY A 156 6.14 -13.75 -15.79
CA GLY A 156 6.34 -14.80 -14.78
C GLY A 156 5.03 -15.45 -14.27
N ILE A 157 3.90 -15.09 -14.85
CA ILE A 157 2.56 -15.46 -14.39
C ILE A 157 2.19 -16.91 -14.73
N LYS A 158 2.90 -17.54 -15.69
CA LYS A 158 2.57 -18.87 -16.18
C LYS A 158 2.64 -20.01 -15.16
N SER A 159 3.35 -19.87 -14.06
CA SER A 159 3.54 -20.98 -13.12
C SER A 159 2.53 -21.05 -11.96
N GLN A 160 1.68 -20.03 -11.76
CA GLN A 160 0.79 -19.99 -10.59
C GLN A 160 -0.64 -19.53 -10.83
N ILE A 161 -1.04 -19.13 -12.06
CA ILE A 161 -2.40 -18.64 -12.28
C ILE A 161 -2.98 -19.26 -13.55
N THR A 162 -3.76 -20.27 -13.37
CA THR A 162 -4.91 -20.50 -14.23
C THR A 162 -5.85 -19.32 -13.97
N PHE A 163 -5.75 -18.25 -14.79
CA PHE A 163 -6.83 -17.27 -14.84
C PHE A 163 -8.06 -17.99 -15.38
N HIS A 164 -8.92 -18.45 -14.49
CA HIS A 164 -10.31 -18.76 -14.86
C HIS A 164 -11.10 -17.47 -15.10
N ASN A 165 -10.40 -16.37 -15.44
CA ASN A 165 -11.02 -15.09 -15.70
C ASN A 165 -11.24 -14.94 -17.20
N THR A 166 -12.47 -15.07 -17.65
CA THR A 166 -12.92 -14.96 -19.04
C THR A 166 -12.68 -13.55 -19.66
N HIS A 167 -12.15 -12.61 -18.90
CA HIS A 167 -11.98 -11.20 -19.29
C HIS A 167 -10.55 -10.78 -19.64
N ILE A 168 -9.56 -11.70 -19.52
CA ILE A 168 -8.16 -11.41 -19.87
C ILE A 168 -7.74 -12.35 -21.00
N HIS A 169 -7.19 -11.76 -22.07
CA HIS A 169 -6.55 -12.48 -23.16
C HIS A 169 -5.04 -12.30 -23.14
N THR A 170 -4.27 -13.37 -23.39
CA THR A 170 -2.82 -13.31 -23.48
C THR A 170 -2.37 -13.72 -24.87
N ILE A 171 -1.56 -12.85 -25.52
CA ILE A 171 -0.89 -13.11 -26.79
C ILE A 171 0.56 -13.45 -26.49
N GLU A 172 0.94 -14.68 -26.79
CA GLU A 172 2.26 -15.24 -26.46
C GLU A 172 3.31 -14.98 -27.54
N SER A 173 4.60 -15.17 -27.17
CA SER A 173 5.74 -15.01 -28.05
C SER A 173 5.65 -15.80 -29.36
N SER A 174 4.99 -16.97 -29.33
CA SER A 174 4.78 -17.80 -30.52
C SER A 174 4.01 -17.09 -31.66
N ALA A 175 3.21 -16.08 -31.34
CA ALA A 175 2.49 -15.26 -32.32
C ALA A 175 3.41 -14.39 -33.17
N PHE A 176 4.57 -13.98 -32.64
CA PHE A 176 5.46 -12.98 -33.23
C PHE A 176 6.61 -13.57 -34.07
N PHE A 177 6.77 -14.87 -34.10
CA PHE A 177 7.74 -15.50 -35.01
C PHE A 177 7.23 -15.46 -36.46
N PHE A 178 8.09 -15.05 -37.38
CA PHE A 178 7.83 -15.10 -38.80
C PHE A 178 8.02 -16.54 -39.29
N ASP A 179 7.07 -17.02 -40.06
CA ASP A 179 7.29 -18.23 -40.84
C ASP A 179 8.13 -17.94 -42.10
N LYS A 180 8.47 -18.97 -42.87
CA LYS A 180 9.30 -18.82 -44.11
C LYS A 180 8.64 -17.89 -45.12
N GLU A 181 7.32 -17.99 -45.28
CA GLU A 181 6.58 -17.17 -46.24
C GLU A 181 6.58 -15.70 -45.81
N SER A 182 6.32 -15.43 -44.56
CA SER A 182 6.34 -14.06 -43.95
C SER A 182 7.77 -13.49 -44.02
N THR A 183 8.81 -14.33 -43.83
CA THR A 183 10.22 -13.92 -43.99
C THR A 183 10.49 -13.51 -45.41
N ALA A 184 10.13 -14.32 -46.40
CA ALA A 184 10.33 -14.01 -47.84
C ALA A 184 9.59 -12.69 -48.21
N ASN A 185 8.37 -12.49 -47.73
CA ASN A 185 7.60 -11.30 -48.01
C ASN A 185 8.20 -10.04 -47.35
N LEU A 186 8.75 -10.15 -46.15
CA LEU A 186 9.49 -9.07 -45.48
C LEU A 186 10.69 -8.62 -46.32
N PHE A 187 11.52 -9.56 -46.75
CA PHE A 187 12.70 -9.25 -47.58
C PHE A 187 12.30 -8.67 -48.95
N LYS A 188 11.26 -9.20 -49.58
CA LYS A 188 10.74 -8.69 -50.84
C LYS A 188 10.24 -7.25 -50.71
N MET A 189 9.58 -6.92 -49.61
CA MET A 189 9.12 -5.55 -49.30
C MET A 189 10.32 -4.58 -49.16
N GLU A 190 11.46 -5.06 -48.65
CA GLU A 190 12.70 -4.29 -48.48
C GLU A 190 13.55 -4.26 -49.77
N GLY A 191 13.03 -4.82 -50.87
CA GLY A 191 13.67 -4.84 -52.18
C GLY A 191 14.68 -5.96 -52.38
N ILE A 192 14.73 -6.92 -51.45
CA ILE A 192 15.68 -8.07 -51.50
C ILE A 192 14.90 -9.30 -51.93
N ARG A 193 15.35 -9.97 -53.00
CA ARG A 193 14.76 -11.24 -53.45
C ARG A 193 15.68 -12.37 -53.01
N LEU A 194 15.19 -13.21 -52.12
CA LEU A 194 15.91 -14.41 -51.65
C LEU A 194 15.61 -15.56 -52.60
N ASN A 195 16.64 -16.32 -52.94
CA ASN A 195 16.45 -17.64 -53.55
C ASN A 195 16.08 -18.66 -52.44
N GLU A 196 15.75 -19.90 -52.80
CA GLU A 196 15.26 -20.91 -51.87
C GLU A 196 16.31 -21.31 -50.80
N GLU A 197 17.57 -21.37 -51.19
CA GLU A 197 18.72 -21.68 -50.33
C GLU A 197 18.99 -20.53 -49.35
N GLU A 198 19.05 -19.30 -49.84
CA GLU A 198 19.18 -18.09 -49.00
C GLU A 198 18.05 -17.95 -48.00
N LEU A 199 16.79 -18.20 -48.45
CA LEU A 199 15.64 -18.16 -47.55
C LEU A 199 15.74 -19.22 -46.43
N ASN A 200 16.15 -20.45 -46.77
CA ASN A 200 16.34 -21.51 -45.80
C ASN A 200 17.45 -21.16 -44.80
N ASN A 201 18.57 -20.66 -45.28
CA ASN A 201 19.71 -20.28 -44.41
C ASN A 201 19.38 -19.09 -43.49
N VAL A 202 18.78 -18.04 -44.04
CA VAL A 202 18.31 -16.87 -43.24
C VAL A 202 17.29 -17.31 -42.22
N TYR A 203 16.30 -18.13 -42.63
CA TYR A 203 15.28 -18.60 -41.70
C TYR A 203 15.86 -19.49 -40.58
N THR A 204 16.79 -20.40 -40.93
CA THR A 204 17.41 -21.30 -39.95
C THR A 204 18.28 -20.54 -38.95
N SER A 205 19.04 -19.52 -39.43
CA SER A 205 19.92 -18.71 -38.56
C SER A 205 19.16 -17.73 -37.69
N THR A 206 17.96 -17.29 -38.10
CA THR A 206 17.14 -16.31 -37.35
C THR A 206 15.94 -16.91 -36.67
N GLU A 207 15.56 -18.15 -36.96
CA GLU A 207 14.34 -18.82 -36.49
C GLU A 207 13.06 -17.97 -36.65
N GLY A 208 13.06 -17.04 -37.64
CA GLY A 208 11.96 -16.12 -37.86
C GLY A 208 11.86 -14.99 -36.86
N TRP A 209 12.87 -14.72 -36.06
CA TRP A 209 12.89 -13.63 -35.11
C TRP A 209 13.09 -12.28 -35.80
N ILE A 210 12.11 -11.39 -35.73
CA ILE A 210 12.03 -10.15 -36.52
C ILE A 210 13.25 -9.24 -36.36
N SER A 211 13.84 -9.16 -35.14
CA SER A 211 15.02 -8.31 -34.94
C SER A 211 16.26 -8.90 -35.61
N ALA A 212 16.45 -10.22 -35.59
CA ALA A 212 17.53 -10.88 -36.33
C ALA A 212 17.33 -10.75 -37.85
N LEU A 213 16.09 -10.89 -38.34
CA LEU A 213 15.75 -10.64 -39.74
C LEU A 213 16.08 -9.19 -40.18
N ARG A 214 15.77 -8.20 -39.32
CA ARG A 214 16.12 -6.77 -39.58
C ARG A 214 17.64 -6.53 -39.60
N LEU A 215 18.40 -7.20 -38.72
CA LEU A 215 19.86 -7.15 -38.72
C LEU A 215 20.42 -7.76 -40.01
N GLN A 216 19.89 -8.89 -40.47
CA GLN A 216 20.26 -9.52 -41.76
C GLN A 216 19.96 -8.60 -42.95
N ILE A 217 18.79 -7.96 -42.96
CA ILE A 217 18.44 -6.97 -44.01
C ILE A 217 19.41 -5.79 -43.98
N SER A 218 19.73 -5.26 -42.82
CA SER A 218 20.70 -4.17 -42.65
C SER A 218 22.09 -4.55 -43.13
N ASN A 219 22.56 -5.76 -42.76
CA ASN A 219 23.82 -6.28 -43.20
C ASN A 219 23.90 -6.48 -44.73
N TYR A 220 22.86 -7.11 -45.30
CA TYR A 220 22.80 -7.34 -46.76
C TYR A 220 22.77 -6.03 -47.58
N LYS A 221 21.96 -5.04 -47.15
CA LYS A 221 21.92 -3.73 -47.84
C LYS A 221 23.26 -3.01 -47.88
N GLN A 222 24.18 -3.39 -47.03
CA GLN A 222 25.46 -2.73 -46.86
C GLN A 222 26.63 -3.53 -47.42
N THR A 223 26.59 -4.88 -47.26
CA THR A 223 27.70 -5.77 -47.69
C THR A 223 27.40 -6.53 -48.97
N GLY A 224 26.12 -6.65 -49.33
CA GLY A 224 25.66 -7.50 -50.43
C GLY A 224 25.65 -9.01 -50.07
N SER A 225 25.88 -9.37 -48.80
CA SER A 225 25.94 -10.77 -48.34
C SER A 225 25.19 -10.94 -47.01
N PHE A 226 24.72 -12.18 -46.73
CA PHE A 226 24.11 -12.57 -45.48
C PHE A 226 25.16 -13.14 -44.52
N ASP A 227 24.97 -12.90 -43.22
CA ASP A 227 25.72 -13.56 -42.16
C ASP A 227 24.81 -14.63 -41.53
N TYR A 228 25.16 -15.90 -41.71
CA TYR A 228 24.36 -17.03 -41.26
C TYR A 228 24.71 -17.52 -39.85
N THR A 229 25.39 -16.68 -39.04
CA THR A 229 25.65 -17.00 -37.63
C THR A 229 24.38 -16.80 -36.81
N ALA A 230 24.12 -17.73 -35.89
CA ALA A 230 23.01 -17.63 -34.96
C ALA A 230 23.32 -16.71 -33.75
N ASP A 231 24.52 -16.13 -33.70
CA ASP A 231 24.98 -15.26 -32.61
C ASP A 231 24.51 -13.81 -32.84
N ILE A 232 23.60 -13.36 -32.01
CA ILE A 232 23.03 -12.03 -32.09
C ILE A 232 24.02 -10.94 -31.75
N ASP A 233 24.91 -11.18 -30.80
CA ASP A 233 25.96 -10.23 -30.46
C ASP A 233 26.89 -10.02 -31.63
N HIS A 234 27.23 -11.09 -32.38
CA HIS A 234 28.00 -11.00 -33.62
C HIS A 234 27.26 -10.23 -34.74
N LEU A 235 25.95 -10.44 -34.86
CA LEU A 235 25.13 -9.66 -35.82
C LEU A 235 25.06 -8.18 -35.44
N VAL A 236 24.92 -7.84 -34.15
CA VAL A 236 24.94 -6.44 -33.66
C VAL A 236 26.34 -5.85 -33.92
N GLU A 237 27.39 -6.61 -33.66
CA GLU A 237 28.78 -6.20 -33.90
C GLU A 237 29.03 -5.86 -35.38
N THR A 238 28.64 -6.72 -36.27
CA THR A 238 28.88 -6.54 -37.73
C THR A 238 27.96 -5.50 -38.37
N ALA A 239 26.69 -5.53 -38.03
CA ALA A 239 25.67 -4.64 -38.63
C ALA A 239 25.69 -3.21 -38.07
N ILE A 240 26.09 -3.03 -36.81
CA ILE A 240 25.98 -1.74 -36.11
C ILE A 240 27.34 -1.31 -35.54
N TRP A 241 27.90 -2.08 -34.61
CA TRP A 241 29.03 -1.68 -33.77
C TRP A 241 30.29 -1.32 -34.53
N ASN A 242 30.71 -2.18 -35.48
CA ASN A 242 31.95 -2.00 -36.26
C ASN A 242 31.94 -0.75 -37.17
N ARG A 243 30.77 -0.14 -37.36
CA ARG A 243 30.58 1.02 -38.25
C ARG A 243 30.53 2.34 -37.50
N LEU A 244 30.43 2.27 -36.16
CA LEU A 244 30.42 3.45 -35.34
C LEU A 244 31.82 4.01 -35.15
N THR A 245 31.91 5.36 -35.14
CA THR A 245 33.16 6.02 -34.76
C THR A 245 33.47 5.76 -33.28
N PRO A 246 34.72 5.91 -32.84
CA PRO A 246 35.09 5.77 -31.43
C PRO A 246 34.24 6.65 -30.51
N GLU A 247 33.91 7.87 -30.94
CA GLU A 247 33.07 8.83 -30.18
C GLU A 247 31.63 8.33 -30.09
N GLN A 248 31.05 7.83 -31.19
CA GLN A 248 29.72 7.25 -31.22
C GLN A 248 29.62 6.00 -30.32
N LYS A 249 30.65 5.15 -30.36
CA LYS A 249 30.75 3.97 -29.46
C LYS A 249 30.75 4.39 -28.00
N THR A 250 31.58 5.35 -27.63
CA THR A 250 31.66 5.87 -26.27
C THR A 250 30.33 6.48 -25.82
N CYS A 251 29.68 7.23 -26.72
CA CYS A 251 28.37 7.82 -26.47
C CYS A 251 27.32 6.75 -26.15
N LEU A 252 27.15 5.77 -27.05
CA LEU A 252 26.12 4.75 -26.88
C LEU A 252 26.38 3.86 -25.66
N VAL A 253 27.63 3.50 -25.39
CA VAL A 253 28.02 2.73 -24.20
C VAL A 253 27.70 3.53 -22.93
N SER A 254 27.99 4.86 -22.90
CA SER A 254 27.66 5.70 -21.77
C SER A 254 26.16 5.82 -21.53
N LEU A 255 25.37 5.93 -22.61
CA LEU A 255 23.91 6.07 -22.54
C LEU A 255 23.18 4.75 -22.22
N SER A 256 23.81 3.61 -22.45
CA SER A 256 23.20 2.29 -22.26
C SER A 256 22.81 1.99 -20.81
N VAL A 257 23.42 2.66 -19.83
CA VAL A 257 23.10 2.51 -18.40
C VAL A 257 21.73 3.09 -18.03
N MET A 258 21.20 4.00 -18.88
CA MET A 258 19.90 4.63 -18.70
C MET A 258 18.83 3.90 -19.53
N GLU A 259 17.60 3.76 -19.02
CA GLU A 259 16.49 3.18 -19.79
C GLU A 259 15.99 4.11 -20.90
N SER A 260 16.04 5.40 -20.64
CA SER A 260 15.74 6.46 -21.61
C SER A 260 16.53 7.72 -21.28
N PHE A 261 16.69 8.61 -22.25
CA PHE A 261 17.43 9.85 -22.05
C PHE A 261 16.91 10.96 -22.96
N THR A 262 17.04 12.21 -22.48
CA THR A 262 16.81 13.42 -23.27
C THR A 262 18.10 13.81 -24.05
N ALA A 263 17.96 14.65 -25.05
CA ALA A 263 19.15 15.22 -25.75
C ALA A 263 20.07 15.97 -24.78
N ARG A 264 19.53 16.61 -23.73
CA ARG A 264 20.30 17.30 -22.70
C ARG A 264 21.08 16.32 -21.83
N GLN A 265 20.46 15.22 -21.39
CA GLN A 265 21.16 14.19 -20.63
C GLN A 265 22.27 13.54 -21.45
N ALA A 266 22.01 13.26 -22.74
CA ALA A 266 23.04 12.73 -23.65
C ALA A 266 24.23 13.70 -23.79
N ALA A 267 24.00 15.01 -23.88
CA ALA A 267 25.08 16.01 -23.90
C ALA A 267 25.88 16.00 -22.58
N ILE A 268 25.20 16.00 -21.43
CA ILE A 268 25.84 15.92 -20.11
C ILE A 268 26.69 14.64 -19.96
N MET A 269 26.17 13.49 -20.42
CA MET A 269 26.90 12.20 -20.39
C MET A 269 28.18 12.21 -21.24
N LEU A 270 28.22 13.06 -22.27
CA LEU A 270 29.39 13.26 -23.10
C LEU A 270 30.33 14.36 -22.56
N GLY A 271 29.91 15.13 -21.57
CA GLY A 271 30.65 16.29 -21.06
C GLY A 271 30.52 17.54 -21.94
N GLU A 272 29.47 17.61 -22.77
CA GLU A 272 29.22 18.69 -23.72
C GLU A 272 28.07 19.59 -23.27
N GLU A 273 28.09 20.86 -23.62
CA GLU A 273 26.98 21.80 -23.34
C GLU A 273 25.75 21.49 -24.20
N THR A 274 25.97 21.09 -25.44
CA THR A 274 24.93 20.72 -26.41
C THR A 274 25.30 19.45 -27.16
N LEU A 275 24.29 18.67 -27.55
CA LEU A 275 24.54 17.43 -28.26
C LEU A 275 25.20 17.70 -29.63
N PRO A 276 26.36 17.10 -29.94
CA PRO A 276 27.03 17.28 -31.22
C PRO A 276 26.22 16.79 -32.42
N ASP A 277 26.33 17.47 -33.58
CA ASP A 277 25.49 17.16 -34.73
C ASP A 277 25.71 15.74 -35.28
N HIS A 278 26.93 15.18 -35.22
CA HIS A 278 27.17 13.81 -35.65
C HIS A 278 26.50 12.77 -34.73
N ILE A 279 26.29 13.09 -33.46
CA ILE A 279 25.49 12.27 -32.51
C ILE A 279 23.99 12.46 -32.74
N LYS A 280 23.51 13.71 -33.00
CA LYS A 280 22.12 13.95 -33.39
C LYS A 280 21.77 13.15 -34.66
N ASN A 281 22.68 13.10 -35.63
CA ASN A 281 22.50 12.32 -36.85
C ASN A 281 22.49 10.81 -36.57
N LEU A 282 23.35 10.31 -35.65
CA LEU A 282 23.32 8.94 -35.19
C LEU A 282 21.94 8.57 -34.62
N PHE A 283 21.37 9.42 -33.73
CA PHE A 283 20.07 9.15 -33.12
C PHE A 283 18.92 9.24 -34.14
N LYS A 284 19.05 10.11 -35.14
CA LYS A 284 18.00 10.32 -36.16
C LYS A 284 17.93 9.21 -37.20
N TYR A 285 19.09 8.64 -37.58
CA TYR A 285 19.20 7.69 -38.67
C TYR A 285 19.49 6.26 -38.25
N ASN A 286 19.55 5.98 -36.95
CA ASN A 286 19.74 4.63 -36.43
C ASN A 286 18.38 3.98 -36.11
N ASP A 287 18.07 2.87 -36.77
CA ASP A 287 16.84 2.11 -36.62
C ASP A 287 16.65 1.50 -35.21
N PHE A 288 17.72 1.42 -34.43
CA PHE A 288 17.71 0.89 -33.05
C PHE A 288 17.67 1.97 -31.98
N ILE A 289 17.48 3.26 -32.35
CA ILE A 289 17.27 4.37 -31.43
C ILE A 289 15.96 5.07 -31.80
N ARG A 290 14.99 5.03 -30.90
CA ARG A 290 13.67 5.62 -31.14
C ARG A 290 13.52 6.94 -30.38
N TYR A 291 12.99 7.96 -31.05
CA TYR A 291 12.63 9.23 -30.45
C TYR A 291 11.13 9.29 -30.18
N PHE A 292 10.75 9.72 -28.97
CA PHE A 292 9.38 9.94 -28.53
C PHE A 292 9.11 11.44 -28.43
N PRO A 293 8.37 12.05 -29.38
CA PRO A 293 8.25 13.51 -29.47
C PRO A 293 7.45 14.16 -28.33
N ARG A 294 6.49 13.44 -27.73
CA ARG A 294 5.69 13.96 -26.62
C ARG A 294 6.54 14.13 -25.36
N GLU A 295 7.30 13.12 -25.05
CA GLU A 295 8.16 13.04 -23.86
C GLU A 295 9.53 13.69 -24.10
N LYS A 296 9.90 13.94 -25.37
CA LYS A 296 11.20 14.46 -25.83
C LYS A 296 12.41 13.59 -25.43
N ILE A 297 12.22 12.26 -25.42
CA ILE A 297 13.21 11.29 -25.00
C ILE A 297 13.61 10.35 -26.14
N TYR A 298 14.79 9.76 -26.00
CA TYR A 298 15.33 8.69 -26.81
C TYR A 298 15.35 7.39 -26.01
N VAL A 299 15.07 6.27 -26.67
CA VAL A 299 15.17 4.91 -26.13
C VAL A 299 15.99 4.06 -27.07
N ILE A 300 17.03 3.41 -26.56
CA ILE A 300 17.82 2.43 -27.32
C ILE A 300 17.03 1.13 -27.33
N HIS A 301 16.95 0.51 -28.50
CA HIS A 301 16.33 -0.80 -28.64
C HIS A 301 17.08 -1.84 -27.80
N SER A 302 16.36 -2.65 -27.07
CA SER A 302 16.89 -3.51 -26.02
C SER A 302 17.99 -4.49 -26.47
N ILE A 303 17.98 -4.97 -27.73
CA ILE A 303 19.07 -5.81 -28.26
C ILE A 303 20.38 -5.02 -28.28
N LEU A 304 20.35 -3.84 -28.87
CA LEU A 304 21.52 -2.97 -28.89
C LEU A 304 21.91 -2.53 -27.47
N GLN A 305 20.91 -2.22 -26.59
CA GLN A 305 21.17 -1.81 -25.23
C GLN A 305 21.83 -2.93 -24.41
N ASN A 306 21.38 -4.19 -24.55
CA ASN A 306 22.03 -5.33 -23.88
C ASN A 306 23.48 -5.55 -24.37
N TYR A 307 23.72 -5.49 -25.66
CA TYR A 307 25.07 -5.57 -26.23
C TYR A 307 25.97 -4.44 -25.67
N LEU A 308 25.45 -3.19 -25.63
CA LEU A 308 26.19 -2.03 -25.10
C LEU A 308 26.43 -2.14 -23.59
N ARG A 309 25.49 -2.68 -22.83
CA ARG A 309 25.66 -2.94 -21.39
C ARG A 309 26.72 -4.01 -21.12
N ASN A 310 26.73 -5.08 -21.91
CA ASN A 310 27.79 -6.08 -21.83
C ASN A 310 29.16 -5.43 -22.12
N HIS A 311 29.22 -4.57 -23.14
CA HIS A 311 30.43 -3.80 -23.44
C HIS A 311 30.83 -2.85 -22.31
N PHE A 312 29.89 -2.20 -21.67
CA PHE A 312 30.10 -1.32 -20.50
C PHE A 312 30.71 -2.09 -19.33
N HIS A 313 30.20 -3.27 -19.00
CA HIS A 313 30.67 -4.04 -17.86
C HIS A 313 31.99 -4.79 -18.12
N GLN A 314 32.18 -5.34 -19.32
CA GLN A 314 33.28 -6.23 -19.60
C GLN A 314 34.52 -5.53 -20.19
N TYR A 315 34.33 -4.52 -21.02
CA TYR A 315 35.41 -3.93 -21.83
C TYR A 315 35.78 -2.51 -21.43
N GLN A 316 35.02 -1.83 -20.54
CA GLN A 316 35.38 -0.48 -20.14
C GLN A 316 36.20 -0.46 -18.84
N SER A 317 37.11 0.52 -18.75
CA SER A 317 37.93 0.70 -17.55
C SER A 317 37.05 1.05 -16.35
N GLU A 318 37.48 0.69 -15.13
CA GLU A 318 36.78 1.05 -13.88
C GLU A 318 36.60 2.57 -13.72
N ALA A 319 37.62 3.36 -14.12
CA ALA A 319 37.57 4.82 -14.10
C ALA A 319 36.45 5.37 -15.01
N PHE A 320 36.29 4.77 -16.21
CA PHE A 320 35.24 5.15 -17.16
C PHE A 320 33.87 4.79 -16.59
N ARG A 321 33.69 3.57 -16.09
CA ARG A 321 32.43 3.11 -15.49
C ARG A 321 32.01 4.01 -14.30
N LYS A 322 32.93 4.31 -13.40
CA LYS A 322 32.68 5.22 -12.26
C LYS A 322 32.23 6.60 -12.73
N ARG A 323 32.90 7.17 -13.75
CA ARG A 323 32.50 8.48 -14.30
C ARG A 323 31.10 8.43 -14.89
N VAL A 324 30.80 7.45 -15.73
CA VAL A 324 29.50 7.32 -16.40
C VAL A 324 28.37 7.17 -15.39
N LEU A 325 28.49 6.26 -14.41
CA LEU A 325 27.47 6.03 -13.39
C LEU A 325 27.27 7.25 -12.48
N ARG A 326 28.32 7.96 -12.10
CA ARG A 326 28.20 9.24 -11.38
C ARG A 326 27.41 10.27 -12.17
N THR A 327 27.74 10.43 -13.45
CA THR A 327 27.04 11.39 -14.32
C THR A 327 25.58 11.00 -14.51
N ALA A 328 25.29 9.71 -14.70
CA ALA A 328 23.92 9.21 -14.77
C ALA A 328 23.13 9.48 -13.48
N GLY A 329 23.75 9.26 -12.31
CA GLY A 329 23.15 9.62 -11.02
C GLY A 329 22.84 11.12 -10.90
N GLN A 330 23.73 12.00 -11.37
CA GLN A 330 23.48 13.44 -11.40
C GLN A 330 22.33 13.83 -12.33
N CYS A 331 22.20 13.16 -13.48
CA CYS A 331 21.05 13.31 -14.37
C CYS A 331 19.73 12.92 -13.67
N CYS A 332 19.74 11.83 -12.92
CA CYS A 332 18.56 11.39 -12.16
C CYS A 332 18.19 12.39 -11.03
N ILE A 333 19.18 12.99 -10.36
CA ILE A 333 18.91 14.06 -9.36
C ILE A 333 18.19 15.24 -10.00
N ALA A 334 18.59 15.64 -11.21
CA ALA A 334 17.98 16.77 -11.91
C ALA A 334 16.49 16.52 -12.26
N GLU A 335 16.10 15.26 -12.41
CA GLU A 335 14.71 14.81 -12.65
C GLU A 335 13.97 14.42 -11.35
N ALA A 336 14.58 14.65 -10.18
CA ALA A 336 14.08 14.24 -8.86
C ALA A 336 13.85 12.72 -8.68
N ASP A 337 14.50 11.89 -9.51
CA ASP A 337 14.54 10.43 -9.33
C ASP A 337 15.72 10.04 -8.43
N TYR A 338 15.58 10.37 -7.14
CA TYR A 338 16.65 10.18 -6.16
C TYR A 338 16.96 8.70 -5.89
N TYR A 339 15.97 7.80 -6.02
CA TYR A 339 16.18 6.37 -5.78
C TYR A 339 17.15 5.79 -6.81
N THR A 340 16.89 6.01 -8.10
CA THR A 340 17.78 5.56 -9.18
C THR A 340 19.16 6.25 -9.10
N ALA A 341 19.20 7.53 -8.70
CA ALA A 341 20.47 8.22 -8.47
C ALA A 341 21.33 7.53 -7.40
N ILE A 342 20.72 7.18 -6.26
CA ILE A 342 21.40 6.48 -5.16
C ILE A 342 21.89 5.09 -5.61
N GLN A 343 21.11 4.36 -6.41
CA GLN A 343 21.53 3.07 -6.95
C GLN A 343 22.80 3.21 -7.80
N PHE A 344 22.87 4.18 -8.70
CA PHE A 344 24.08 4.47 -9.48
C PHE A 344 25.29 4.86 -8.62
N PHE A 345 25.09 5.70 -7.60
CA PHE A 345 26.16 6.09 -6.69
C PHE A 345 26.63 4.91 -5.82
N PHE A 346 25.70 4.05 -5.39
CA PHE A 346 26.03 2.86 -4.60
C PHE A 346 26.85 1.83 -5.41
N GLU A 347 26.54 1.63 -6.68
CA GLU A 347 27.29 0.74 -7.57
C GLU A 347 28.77 1.16 -7.67
N VAL A 348 29.05 2.45 -7.64
CA VAL A 348 30.42 2.99 -7.70
C VAL A 348 31.01 3.31 -6.31
N ARG A 349 30.31 2.97 -5.23
CA ARG A 349 30.71 3.26 -3.83
C ARG A 349 30.96 4.76 -3.57
N ASP A 350 30.20 5.63 -4.22
CA ASP A 350 30.25 7.07 -4.01
C ASP A 350 29.30 7.48 -2.88
N PHE A 351 29.68 7.13 -1.65
CA PHE A 351 28.86 7.42 -0.48
C PHE A 351 28.66 8.90 -0.21
N ASP A 352 29.68 9.75 -0.53
CA ASP A 352 29.52 11.21 -0.42
C ASP A 352 28.39 11.73 -1.31
N ALA A 353 28.26 11.22 -2.54
CA ALA A 353 27.15 11.57 -3.44
C ALA A 353 25.80 11.06 -2.91
N ILE A 354 25.74 9.84 -2.35
CA ILE A 354 24.52 9.27 -1.74
C ILE A 354 24.01 10.19 -0.62
N PHE A 355 24.85 10.54 0.36
CA PHE A 355 24.45 11.36 1.50
C PHE A 355 24.23 12.83 1.16
N SER A 356 24.76 13.30 0.02
CA SER A 356 24.52 14.66 -0.51
C SER A 356 23.24 14.76 -1.33
N THR A 357 22.62 13.64 -1.70
CA THR A 357 21.37 13.62 -2.48
C THR A 357 20.25 14.32 -1.68
N PRO A 358 19.48 15.27 -2.27
CA PRO A 358 18.52 16.10 -1.55
C PRO A 358 17.23 15.34 -1.22
N ILE A 359 17.36 14.20 -0.53
CA ILE A 359 16.24 13.37 -0.09
C ILE A 359 15.58 14.03 1.12
N ASN A 360 14.27 14.02 1.16
CA ASN A 360 13.50 14.46 2.32
C ASN A 360 12.68 13.31 2.92
N GLY A 361 12.13 13.54 4.11
CA GLY A 361 11.37 12.54 4.84
C GLY A 361 10.12 12.07 4.08
N VAL A 362 9.45 12.96 3.33
CA VAL A 362 8.27 12.62 2.50
C VAL A 362 8.65 11.60 1.43
N TYR A 363 9.77 11.83 0.74
CA TYR A 363 10.26 10.92 -0.28
C TYR A 363 10.55 9.53 0.29
N LEU A 364 11.24 9.47 1.43
CA LEU A 364 11.61 8.21 2.09
C LEU A 364 10.38 7.44 2.60
N THR A 365 9.41 8.13 3.20
CA THR A 365 8.19 7.48 3.70
C THR A 365 7.31 6.93 2.58
N ASN A 366 7.22 7.61 1.45
CA ASN A 366 6.46 7.15 0.28
C ASN A 366 7.13 5.97 -0.46
N LYS A 367 8.44 5.75 -0.25
CA LYS A 367 9.23 4.65 -0.87
C LYS A 367 9.46 3.44 0.04
N ARG A 368 8.95 3.46 1.28
CA ARG A 368 9.16 2.39 2.26
C ARG A 368 8.77 1.00 1.74
N GLU A 369 7.74 0.91 0.90
CA GLU A 369 7.25 -0.37 0.35
C GLU A 369 8.12 -0.95 -0.79
N ASN A 370 9.13 -0.21 -1.27
CA ASN A 370 10.00 -0.58 -2.38
C ASN A 370 11.38 -1.09 -1.92
N ASN A 371 11.46 -1.87 -0.87
CA ASN A 371 12.73 -2.38 -0.29
C ASN A 371 13.73 -1.25 0.09
N MET A 372 13.23 -0.02 0.29
CA MET A 372 14.08 1.12 0.64
C MET A 372 14.82 0.91 1.98
N ILE A 373 14.19 0.26 2.94
CA ILE A 373 14.80 -0.01 4.26
C ILE A 373 15.95 -1.01 4.12
N GLU A 374 15.75 -2.09 3.37
CA GLU A 374 16.80 -3.10 3.11
C GLU A 374 17.98 -2.44 2.41
N PHE A 375 17.71 -1.64 1.37
CA PHE A 375 18.75 -0.91 0.63
C PHE A 375 19.47 0.13 1.51
N LEU A 376 18.74 0.82 2.39
CA LEU A 376 19.34 1.74 3.36
C LEU A 376 20.26 1.00 4.34
N LEU A 377 19.88 -0.19 4.79
CA LEU A 377 20.72 -1.03 5.65
C LEU A 377 22.00 -1.46 4.94
N GLU A 378 21.92 -1.83 3.65
CA GLU A 378 23.12 -2.11 2.84
C GLU A 378 24.06 -0.91 2.78
N ILE A 379 23.53 0.28 2.49
CA ILE A 379 24.33 1.53 2.46
C ILE A 379 25.01 1.78 3.81
N ILE A 380 24.28 1.64 4.94
CA ILE A 380 24.81 1.88 6.29
C ILE A 380 25.88 0.85 6.66
N ASN A 381 25.75 -0.39 6.21
CA ASN A 381 26.70 -1.45 6.51
C ASN A 381 28.00 -1.31 5.70
N GLU A 382 27.92 -0.83 4.47
CA GLU A 382 29.08 -0.73 3.57
C GLU A 382 29.78 0.64 3.66
N CYS A 383 29.08 1.69 4.09
CA CYS A 383 29.65 3.02 4.16
C CYS A 383 30.62 3.15 5.35
N PRO A 384 31.84 3.69 5.14
CA PRO A 384 32.75 4.04 6.22
C PRO A 384 32.15 5.06 7.18
N GLU A 385 32.34 4.87 8.49
CA GLU A 385 31.82 5.77 9.53
C GLU A 385 32.33 7.22 9.38
N GLU A 386 33.55 7.39 8.88
CA GLU A 386 34.14 8.71 8.62
C GLU A 386 33.34 9.51 7.58
N ILE A 387 32.80 8.83 6.56
CA ILE A 387 31.95 9.48 5.55
C ILE A 387 30.60 9.80 6.15
N MET A 388 29.97 8.85 6.86
CA MET A 388 28.70 9.09 7.54
C MET A 388 28.75 10.28 8.48
N CYS A 389 29.84 10.44 9.24
CA CYS A 389 30.04 11.56 10.17
C CYS A 389 30.11 12.95 9.49
N LYS A 390 30.28 13.03 8.16
CA LYS A 390 30.20 14.30 7.42
C LYS A 390 28.76 14.80 7.28
N TYR A 391 27.76 13.90 7.40
CA TYR A 391 26.35 14.18 7.09
C TYR A 391 25.40 13.91 8.29
N PRO A 392 25.66 14.51 9.48
CA PRO A 392 24.95 14.15 10.71
C PRO A 392 23.44 14.40 10.66
N PHE A 393 22.97 15.38 9.88
CA PHE A 393 21.53 15.63 9.69
C PHE A 393 20.82 14.51 8.90
N VAL A 394 21.51 13.94 7.91
CA VAL A 394 20.98 12.80 7.15
C VAL A 394 20.91 11.57 8.05
N LEU A 395 21.91 11.38 8.93
CA LEU A 395 21.89 10.29 9.92
C LEU A 395 20.68 10.40 10.87
N ILE A 396 20.31 11.61 11.30
CA ILE A 396 19.10 11.84 12.12
C ILE A 396 17.86 11.40 11.34
N MET A 397 17.72 11.82 10.09
CA MET A 397 16.57 11.48 9.25
C MET A 397 16.47 9.96 9.04
N PHE A 398 17.58 9.30 8.73
CA PHE A 398 17.63 7.84 8.59
C PHE A 398 17.33 7.12 9.91
N SER A 399 17.77 7.66 11.04
CA SER A 399 17.46 7.12 12.36
C SER A 399 15.96 7.14 12.66
N TYR A 400 15.24 8.19 12.27
CA TYR A 400 13.76 8.21 12.38
C TYR A 400 13.13 7.07 11.57
N LEU A 401 13.56 6.91 10.31
CA LEU A 401 12.99 5.89 9.41
C LEU A 401 13.23 4.47 9.93
N LEU A 402 14.48 4.15 10.31
CA LEU A 402 14.86 2.84 10.85
C LEU A 402 14.09 2.49 12.12
N ARG A 403 13.89 3.46 13.03
CA ARG A 403 13.11 3.24 14.28
C ARG A 403 11.65 2.89 14.01
N LEU A 404 11.07 3.46 12.98
CA LEU A 404 9.69 3.19 12.60
C LEU A 404 9.52 1.77 12.07
N ASP A 405 10.56 1.25 11.44
CA ASP A 405 10.56 -0.10 10.88
C ASP A 405 11.01 -1.18 11.86
N GLY A 406 11.45 -0.77 13.06
CA GLY A 406 11.91 -1.69 14.11
C GLY A 406 13.41 -1.98 14.08
N GLU A 407 14.17 -1.34 13.17
CA GLU A 407 15.61 -1.48 12.99
C GLU A 407 16.39 -0.67 14.03
N TYR A 408 16.22 -1.04 15.31
CA TYR A 408 16.75 -0.29 16.45
C TYR A 408 18.28 -0.30 16.51
N GLU A 409 18.93 -1.42 16.19
CA GLU A 409 20.40 -1.54 16.24
C GLU A 409 21.06 -0.57 15.27
N SER A 410 20.60 -0.57 14.02
CA SER A 410 21.11 0.33 12.98
C SER A 410 20.84 1.78 13.32
N SER A 411 19.65 2.10 13.84
CA SER A 411 19.34 3.44 14.34
C SER A 411 20.25 3.86 15.50
N HIS A 412 20.53 2.99 16.45
CA HIS A 412 21.47 3.26 17.55
C HIS A 412 22.90 3.48 17.06
N LYS A 413 23.35 2.73 16.04
CA LYS A 413 24.65 2.98 15.38
C LYS A 413 24.71 4.41 14.84
N LEU A 414 23.69 4.86 14.09
CA LEU A 414 23.63 6.21 13.55
C LEU A 414 23.59 7.29 14.65
N CYS A 415 22.78 7.07 15.71
CA CYS A 415 22.71 7.98 16.85
C CYS A 415 24.09 8.15 17.53
N ARG A 416 24.83 7.05 17.71
CA ARG A 416 26.21 7.09 18.27
C ARG A 416 27.16 7.91 17.39
N LEU A 417 27.05 7.82 16.07
CA LEU A 417 27.85 8.62 15.14
C LEU A 417 27.50 10.11 15.25
N VAL A 418 26.21 10.47 15.35
CA VAL A 418 25.80 11.87 15.59
C VAL A 418 26.36 12.38 16.92
N GLU A 419 26.28 11.58 17.98
CA GLU A 419 26.84 11.94 19.30
C GLU A 419 28.37 12.14 19.23
N LEU A 420 29.05 11.29 18.46
CA LEU A 420 30.50 11.39 18.23
C LEU A 420 30.86 12.69 17.51
N VAL A 421 30.08 13.11 16.50
CA VAL A 421 30.25 14.40 15.80
C VAL A 421 30.07 15.55 16.77
N LEU A 422 29.02 15.51 17.60
CA LEU A 422 28.76 16.54 18.61
C LEU A 422 29.86 16.68 19.67
N LYS A 423 30.56 15.57 20.02
CA LYS A 423 31.62 15.55 21.05
C LYS A 423 33.02 15.85 20.51
N ARG A 424 33.37 15.33 19.31
CA ARG A 424 34.76 15.31 18.81
C ARG A 424 35.06 16.34 17.73
N ASN A 425 34.06 16.80 16.95
CA ASN A 425 34.26 17.64 15.78
C ASN A 425 33.37 18.90 15.75
N PRO A 426 33.16 19.65 16.85
CA PRO A 426 32.30 20.83 16.83
C PRO A 426 32.85 21.94 15.91
N GLU A 427 34.15 21.95 15.62
CA GLU A 427 34.83 22.97 14.81
C GLU A 427 34.51 22.89 13.30
N ARG A 428 33.98 21.74 12.83
CA ARG A 428 33.57 21.54 11.42
C ARG A 428 32.20 22.14 11.11
N LEU A 429 31.40 22.46 12.12
CA LEU A 429 30.07 23.00 12.01
C LEU A 429 30.10 24.48 12.48
N SER A 430 29.36 25.33 11.80
CA SER A 430 29.09 26.66 12.31
C SER A 430 28.33 26.60 13.65
N ALA A 431 28.45 27.65 14.46
CA ALA A 431 27.74 27.71 15.74
C ALA A 431 26.22 27.50 15.59
N ASN A 432 25.63 27.93 14.48
CA ASN A 432 24.22 27.74 14.17
C ASN A 432 23.92 26.29 13.80
N GLU A 433 24.73 25.65 12.96
CA GLU A 433 24.56 24.22 12.58
C GLU A 433 24.74 23.32 13.81
N LEU A 434 25.72 23.62 14.66
CA LEU A 434 25.94 22.88 15.90
C LEU A 434 24.71 22.98 16.83
N ARG A 435 24.13 24.18 16.97
CA ARG A 435 22.91 24.42 17.76
C ARG A 435 21.74 23.66 17.18
N MET A 436 21.55 23.72 15.84
CA MET A 436 20.49 23.00 15.15
C MET A 436 20.66 21.47 15.29
N LEU A 437 21.88 20.95 15.08
CA LEU A 437 22.16 19.53 15.20
C LEU A 437 21.86 19.00 16.61
N LYS A 438 22.27 19.75 17.65
CA LYS A 438 21.92 19.42 19.04
C LYS A 438 20.41 19.38 19.26
N GLY A 439 19.67 20.37 18.75
CA GLY A 439 18.23 20.45 18.88
C GLY A 439 17.52 19.27 18.16
N GLU A 440 17.89 18.96 16.93
CA GLU A 440 17.33 17.85 16.16
C GLU A 440 17.67 16.48 16.80
N PHE A 441 18.89 16.34 17.34
CA PHE A 441 19.31 15.13 18.03
C PHE A 441 18.55 14.91 19.34
N LEU A 442 18.35 15.95 20.16
CA LEU A 442 17.55 15.88 21.38
C LEU A 442 16.08 15.53 21.06
N LEU A 443 15.55 16.09 19.97
CA LEU A 443 14.21 15.74 19.51
C LEU A 443 14.13 14.27 19.10
N LEU A 444 15.09 13.77 18.30
CA LEU A 444 15.16 12.34 17.95
C LEU A 444 15.23 11.45 19.20
N MET A 445 16.10 11.81 20.17
CA MET A 445 16.26 11.03 21.40
C MET A 445 15.01 11.06 22.26
N SER A 446 14.21 12.14 22.27
CA SER A 446 12.94 12.18 22.99
C SER A 446 11.95 11.12 22.50
N PHE A 447 11.96 10.77 21.22
CA PHE A 447 11.11 9.72 20.66
C PHE A 447 11.58 8.28 20.99
N CYS A 448 12.76 8.11 21.63
CA CYS A 448 13.16 6.81 22.17
C CYS A 448 12.25 6.38 23.33
N GLU A 449 11.73 7.34 24.06
CA GLU A 449 10.80 7.15 25.20
C GLU A 449 9.32 7.18 24.75
N TYR A 450 9.05 7.00 23.52
CA TYR A 450 7.88 7.22 22.64
C TYR A 450 6.48 7.32 23.30
N ASN A 451 6.24 6.78 24.49
CA ASN A 451 4.98 6.89 25.25
C ASN A 451 5.18 7.34 26.71
N ASP A 452 6.40 7.72 27.11
CA ASP A 452 6.70 8.34 28.39
C ASP A 452 6.63 9.86 28.26
N ILE A 453 5.45 10.44 28.51
CA ILE A 453 5.19 11.85 28.25
C ILE A 453 6.17 12.76 29.01
N LYS A 454 6.53 12.43 30.27
CA LYS A 454 7.46 13.23 31.07
C LYS A 454 8.85 13.28 30.46
N LYS A 455 9.40 12.13 30.07
CA LYS A 455 10.72 12.06 29.45
C LYS A 455 10.73 12.67 28.04
N ILE A 456 9.65 12.45 27.26
CA ILE A 456 9.46 13.09 25.96
C ILE A 456 9.50 14.61 26.12
N HIS A 457 8.77 15.13 27.13
CA HIS A 457 8.70 16.58 27.39
C HIS A 457 10.07 17.21 27.66
N GLU A 458 10.89 16.62 28.54
CA GLU A 458 12.22 17.14 28.88
C GLU A 458 13.07 17.30 27.62
N GLY A 459 13.12 16.28 26.76
CA GLY A 459 13.84 16.30 25.50
C GLY A 459 13.26 17.30 24.51
N GLN A 460 11.93 17.37 24.36
CA GLN A 460 11.27 18.26 23.42
C GLN A 460 11.36 19.73 23.84
N LYS A 461 11.28 20.04 25.12
CA LYS A 461 11.49 21.37 25.65
C LYS A 461 12.90 21.87 25.36
N ALA A 462 13.92 21.07 25.67
CA ALA A 462 15.31 21.40 25.37
C ALA A 462 15.57 21.52 23.87
N ALA A 463 14.96 20.66 23.05
CA ALA A 463 15.03 20.76 21.59
C ALA A 463 14.40 22.07 21.07
N TYR A 464 13.24 22.47 21.61
CA TYR A 464 12.56 23.71 21.21
C TYR A 464 13.39 24.97 21.56
N GLU A 465 14.00 24.98 22.74
CA GLU A 465 14.89 26.08 23.15
C GLU A 465 16.09 26.25 22.20
N LEU A 466 16.63 25.14 21.67
CA LEU A 466 17.73 25.18 20.71
C LEU A 466 17.26 25.51 19.29
N LEU A 467 16.18 24.90 18.82
CA LEU A 467 15.69 25.07 17.44
C LEU A 467 15.01 26.42 17.23
N GLY A 468 14.33 26.95 18.26
CA GLY A 468 13.55 28.18 18.17
C GLY A 468 12.31 28.09 17.26
N GLY A 469 11.94 26.88 16.86
CA GLY A 469 10.83 26.63 15.92
C GLY A 469 10.63 25.15 15.62
N CYS A 470 10.01 24.87 14.46
CA CYS A 470 9.74 23.50 14.06
C CYS A 470 11.00 22.77 13.55
N SER A 471 11.05 21.44 13.78
CA SER A 471 12.07 20.56 13.23
C SER A 471 11.99 20.52 11.69
N ARG A 472 13.14 20.35 11.05
CA ARG A 472 13.28 20.18 9.61
C ARG A 472 13.40 18.70 9.20
N TYR A 473 13.84 17.85 10.12
CA TYR A 473 14.21 16.46 9.84
C TYR A 473 13.25 15.44 10.44
N LYS A 474 12.33 15.87 11.34
CA LYS A 474 11.27 14.98 11.82
C LYS A 474 10.29 14.66 10.70
N LEU A 475 9.94 13.37 10.58
CA LEU A 475 8.95 12.88 9.63
C LEU A 475 7.53 13.23 10.12
N ASN A 476 6.98 14.35 9.64
CA ASN A 476 5.66 14.84 10.08
C ASN A 476 4.48 14.05 9.46
N GLU A 477 4.74 13.24 8.45
CA GLU A 477 3.77 12.37 7.78
C GLU A 477 3.35 11.19 8.65
N ILE A 478 4.13 10.90 9.71
CA ILE A 478 3.87 9.77 10.60
C ILE A 478 2.95 10.24 11.72
N PRO A 479 1.77 9.61 11.89
CA PRO A 479 0.82 9.98 12.94
C PRO A 479 1.42 9.93 14.34
N ILE A 480 1.00 10.83 15.24
CA ILE A 480 1.42 10.82 16.66
C ILE A 480 1.11 9.48 17.35
N THR A 481 0.08 8.79 16.90
CA THR A 481 -0.33 7.46 17.39
C THR A 481 0.39 6.32 16.69
N LEU A 482 1.40 6.60 15.87
CA LEU A 482 2.13 5.61 15.07
C LEU A 482 1.19 4.71 14.24
N GLY A 483 0.11 5.29 13.69
CA GLY A 483 -0.86 4.61 12.85
C GLY A 483 -1.98 3.88 13.60
N GLY A 484 -1.97 3.83 14.92
CA GLY A 484 -3.14 3.42 15.71
C GLY A 484 -4.23 4.49 15.71
N THR A 485 -5.46 4.11 16.05
CA THR A 485 -6.61 5.04 16.12
C THR A 485 -7.11 5.27 17.55
N SER A 486 -6.22 5.09 18.53
CA SER A 486 -6.51 5.34 19.94
C SER A 486 -5.30 5.99 20.62
N VAL A 487 -5.46 7.21 21.07
CA VAL A 487 -4.46 7.95 21.85
C VAL A 487 -4.29 7.32 23.24
N LEU A 488 -5.38 6.91 23.85
CA LEU A 488 -5.39 6.27 25.17
C LEU A 488 -4.63 4.95 25.14
N SER A 489 -4.81 4.12 24.12
CA SER A 489 -4.10 2.84 24.02
C SER A 489 -2.58 3.02 24.00
N MET A 490 -2.09 4.08 23.38
CA MET A 490 -0.66 4.36 23.26
C MET A 490 -0.07 4.92 24.56
N PHE A 491 -0.78 5.80 25.27
CA PHE A 491 -0.23 6.55 26.38
C PHE A 491 -0.66 6.05 27.77
N TRP A 492 -1.56 5.07 27.86
CA TRP A 492 -1.92 4.46 29.14
C TRP A 492 -0.88 3.42 29.53
N ARG A 493 0.13 3.86 30.31
CA ARG A 493 1.32 3.04 30.67
C ARG A 493 1.21 2.32 32.01
N GLU A 494 0.45 2.89 32.95
CA GLU A 494 0.39 2.40 34.32
C GLU A 494 -1.06 2.47 34.83
N SER A 495 -1.50 1.38 35.47
CA SER A 495 -2.83 1.28 36.07
C SER A 495 -2.99 2.28 37.22
N GLY A 496 -4.11 2.96 37.28
CA GLY A 496 -4.41 3.99 38.29
C GLY A 496 -3.80 5.36 37.99
N LYS A 497 -3.19 5.56 36.80
CA LYS A 497 -2.46 6.79 36.43
C LYS A 497 -3.04 7.54 35.23
N LEU A 498 -4.25 7.22 34.79
CA LEU A 498 -4.85 7.91 33.61
C LEU A 498 -5.04 9.42 33.83
N ASP A 499 -5.41 9.84 35.06
CA ASP A 499 -5.57 11.26 35.40
C ASP A 499 -4.23 12.02 35.39
N GLU A 500 -3.19 11.41 35.94
CA GLU A 500 -1.83 11.96 35.92
C GLU A 500 -1.31 12.08 34.48
N THR A 501 -1.50 11.04 33.67
CA THR A 501 -1.12 11.01 32.24
C THR A 501 -1.82 12.11 31.45
N LEU A 502 -3.11 12.35 31.72
CA LEU A 502 -3.87 13.44 31.08
C LEU A 502 -3.29 14.82 31.43
N MET A 503 -2.99 15.05 32.70
CA MET A 503 -2.39 16.32 33.17
C MET A 503 -1.01 16.55 32.52
N ASP A 504 -0.19 15.49 32.46
CA ASP A 504 1.12 15.57 31.80
C ASP A 504 0.95 15.88 30.32
N MET A 505 0.02 15.22 29.61
CA MET A 505 -0.24 15.45 28.19
C MET A 505 -0.69 16.91 27.95
N GLN A 506 -1.61 17.45 28.75
CA GLN A 506 -2.08 18.83 28.61
C GLN A 506 -0.97 19.86 28.81
N ARG A 507 -0.03 19.59 29.73
CA ARG A 507 1.12 20.46 30.01
C ARG A 507 2.17 20.40 28.88
N ASP A 508 2.41 19.22 28.34
CA ASP A 508 3.63 18.91 27.58
C ASP A 508 3.42 18.87 26.05
N LEU A 509 2.22 18.50 25.60
CA LEU A 509 1.84 18.47 24.17
C LEU A 509 2.10 19.78 23.41
N PRO A 510 1.98 20.99 24.00
CA PRO A 510 2.29 22.24 23.29
C PRO A 510 3.69 22.34 22.71
N TYR A 511 4.72 21.73 23.30
CA TYR A 511 6.06 21.69 22.74
C TYR A 511 6.14 20.77 21.50
N HIS A 512 5.50 19.61 21.59
CA HIS A 512 5.36 18.70 20.45
C HIS A 512 4.71 19.39 19.23
N ILE A 513 3.57 20.06 19.47
CA ILE A 513 2.82 20.78 18.44
C ILE A 513 3.70 21.86 17.75
N LYS A 514 4.47 22.63 18.55
CA LYS A 514 5.37 23.66 18.01
C LYS A 514 6.53 23.08 17.20
N LEU A 515 7.12 21.99 17.67
CA LEU A 515 8.24 21.32 16.99
C LEU A 515 7.82 20.60 15.71
N THR A 516 6.56 20.19 15.58
CA THR A 516 6.04 19.31 14.53
C THR A 516 5.03 19.97 13.60
N ARG A 517 4.98 21.31 13.53
CA ARG A 517 4.05 22.10 12.69
C ARG A 517 2.56 21.84 12.97
N GLY A 518 2.22 21.46 14.19
CA GLY A 518 0.81 21.27 14.60
C GLY A 518 0.41 19.82 14.78
N GLN A 519 1.30 18.84 14.56
CA GLN A 519 0.99 17.43 14.75
C GLN A 519 0.51 17.16 16.18
N GLY A 520 -0.55 16.36 16.32
CA GLY A 520 -1.11 15.97 17.60
C GLY A 520 -1.99 17.02 18.26
N ILE A 521 -2.28 18.15 17.61
CA ILE A 521 -3.19 19.14 18.16
C ILE A 521 -4.58 18.53 18.41
N GLY A 522 -5.07 18.61 19.66
CA GLY A 522 -6.32 17.97 20.11
C GLY A 522 -6.16 16.55 20.62
N ALA A 523 -4.94 15.98 20.65
CA ALA A 523 -4.70 14.63 21.17
C ALA A 523 -5.03 14.53 22.67
N ASP A 524 -4.82 15.57 23.44
CA ASP A 524 -5.22 15.69 24.85
C ASP A 524 -6.74 15.60 25.04
N ASP A 525 -7.50 16.26 24.18
CA ASP A 525 -8.97 16.21 24.20
C ASP A 525 -9.46 14.81 23.78
N VAL A 526 -8.84 14.17 22.77
CA VAL A 526 -9.18 12.79 22.36
C VAL A 526 -8.85 11.79 23.47
N PHE A 527 -7.67 11.88 24.07
CA PHE A 527 -7.30 11.03 25.21
C PHE A 527 -8.32 11.13 26.34
N HIS A 528 -8.73 12.35 26.67
CA HIS A 528 -9.76 12.61 27.69
C HIS A 528 -11.13 12.06 27.26
N ALA A 529 -11.53 12.24 25.98
CA ALA A 529 -12.77 11.70 25.45
C ALA A 529 -12.81 10.17 25.50
N GLU A 530 -11.72 9.50 25.11
CA GLU A 530 -11.59 8.05 25.23
C GLU A 530 -11.71 7.59 26.69
N LYS A 531 -11.06 8.28 27.63
CA LYS A 531 -11.16 8.00 29.06
C LYS A 531 -12.60 8.12 29.56
N MET A 532 -13.34 9.20 29.19
CA MET A 532 -14.75 9.37 29.56
C MET A 532 -15.63 8.27 28.97
N LEU A 533 -15.44 7.95 27.69
CA LEU A 533 -16.17 6.84 27.04
C LEU A 533 -15.88 5.49 27.71
N MET A 534 -14.62 5.21 28.08
CA MET A 534 -14.25 3.98 28.79
C MET A 534 -14.93 3.85 30.15
N LYS A 535 -15.19 4.98 30.83
CA LYS A 535 -15.97 5.06 32.09
C LYS A 535 -17.46 4.94 31.87
N GLY A 536 -17.96 5.20 30.63
CA GLY A 536 -19.39 5.20 30.30
C GLY A 536 -20.04 6.59 30.31
N ASP A 537 -19.25 7.66 30.45
CA ASP A 537 -19.70 9.06 30.36
C ASP A 537 -19.65 9.55 28.92
N ASP A 538 -20.67 9.23 28.14
CA ASP A 538 -20.78 9.54 26.73
C ASP A 538 -21.03 11.03 26.45
N ILE A 539 -21.63 11.77 27.37
CA ILE A 539 -21.90 13.22 27.20
C ILE A 539 -20.57 13.99 27.21
N GLN A 540 -19.75 13.77 28.25
CA GLN A 540 -18.46 14.44 28.34
C GLN A 540 -17.53 13.99 27.23
N ALA A 541 -17.57 12.70 26.86
CA ALA A 541 -16.78 12.18 25.73
C ALA A 541 -17.14 12.89 24.41
N GLU A 542 -18.42 13.11 24.13
CA GLU A 542 -18.88 13.80 22.91
C GLU A 542 -18.41 15.25 22.85
N ILE A 543 -18.58 16.01 23.96
CA ILE A 543 -18.13 17.42 24.06
C ILE A 543 -16.62 17.51 23.73
N LEU A 544 -15.81 16.61 24.30
CA LEU A 544 -14.37 16.57 24.12
C LEU A 544 -13.98 16.18 22.68
N CYS A 545 -14.71 15.26 22.04
CA CYS A 545 -14.52 14.92 20.64
C CYS A 545 -14.74 16.12 19.71
N HIS A 546 -15.83 16.87 19.90
CA HIS A 546 -16.08 18.07 19.10
C HIS A 546 -15.03 19.16 19.33
N LYS A 547 -14.53 19.32 20.55
CA LYS A 547 -13.42 20.23 20.86
C LYS A 547 -12.13 19.81 20.15
N ALA A 548 -11.81 18.49 20.15
CA ALA A 548 -10.67 17.94 19.43
C ALA A 548 -10.80 18.17 17.93
N LEU A 549 -11.97 17.87 17.33
CA LEU A 549 -12.25 18.09 15.92
C LEU A 549 -12.08 19.55 15.49
N TYR A 550 -12.57 20.49 16.30
CA TYR A 550 -12.41 21.92 16.03
C TYR A 550 -10.91 22.30 15.95
N LYS A 551 -10.10 21.87 16.93
CA LYS A 551 -8.66 22.13 16.95
C LYS A 551 -7.94 21.45 15.77
N ALA A 552 -8.20 20.15 15.54
CA ALA A 552 -7.51 19.32 14.57
C ALA A 552 -7.79 19.75 13.12
N ARG A 553 -9.06 20.06 12.79
CA ARG A 553 -9.45 20.54 11.46
C ARG A 553 -8.78 21.86 11.10
N SER A 554 -8.56 22.77 12.07
CA SER A 554 -7.88 24.05 11.84
C SER A 554 -6.42 23.91 11.40
N LYS A 555 -5.80 22.75 11.63
CA LYS A 555 -4.41 22.41 11.26
C LYS A 555 -4.29 21.23 10.31
N GLN A 556 -5.42 20.74 9.78
CA GLN A 556 -5.48 19.58 8.88
C GLN A 556 -4.86 18.30 9.52
N GLU A 557 -5.01 18.15 10.84
CA GLU A 557 -4.49 17.00 11.59
C GLU A 557 -5.47 15.82 11.50
N ILE A 558 -5.43 15.12 10.35
CA ILE A 558 -6.38 14.05 10.00
C ILE A 558 -6.33 12.89 11.00
N CYS A 559 -5.15 12.56 11.53
CA CYS A 559 -4.99 11.49 12.52
C CYS A 559 -5.89 11.71 13.74
N ILE A 560 -5.87 12.92 14.31
CA ILE A 560 -6.68 13.26 15.48
C ILE A 560 -8.16 13.34 15.12
N CYS A 561 -8.49 13.84 13.92
CA CYS A 561 -9.88 13.80 13.44
C CYS A 561 -10.42 12.37 13.37
N LEU A 562 -9.66 11.42 12.82
CA LEU A 562 -10.06 10.01 12.74
C LEU A 562 -10.23 9.37 14.13
N CYS A 563 -9.32 9.66 15.07
CA CYS A 563 -9.44 9.19 16.44
C CYS A 563 -10.75 9.72 17.10
N ALA A 564 -11.04 11.02 16.94
CA ALA A 564 -12.25 11.63 17.50
C ALA A 564 -13.53 11.08 16.85
N GLU A 565 -13.57 10.96 15.52
CA GLU A 565 -14.73 10.38 14.81
C GLU A 565 -14.95 8.91 15.19
N GLN A 566 -13.90 8.13 15.41
CA GLN A 566 -14.03 6.76 15.93
C GLN A 566 -14.66 6.72 17.31
N VAL A 567 -14.33 7.66 18.21
CA VAL A 567 -14.95 7.77 19.54
C VAL A 567 -16.41 8.16 19.39
N LEU A 568 -16.76 9.12 18.52
CA LEU A 568 -18.15 9.51 18.24
C LEU A 568 -18.99 8.35 17.69
N ALA A 569 -18.46 7.54 16.78
CA ALA A 569 -19.13 6.35 16.29
C ALA A 569 -19.44 5.35 17.42
N ARG A 570 -18.50 5.17 18.38
CA ARG A 570 -18.71 4.30 19.55
C ARG A 570 -19.72 4.87 20.55
N ILE A 571 -19.80 6.21 20.68
CA ILE A 571 -20.83 6.90 21.46
C ILE A 571 -22.21 6.67 20.82
N ALA A 572 -22.31 6.83 19.50
CA ALA A 572 -23.55 6.57 18.77
C ALA A 572 -24.01 5.11 18.93
N ILE A 573 -23.10 4.13 18.89
CA ILE A 573 -23.42 2.72 19.19
C ILE A 573 -23.94 2.57 20.63
N LEU A 574 -23.29 3.19 21.60
CA LEU A 574 -23.69 3.11 23.01
C LEU A 574 -25.10 3.67 23.27
N ARG A 575 -25.48 4.74 22.54
CA ARG A 575 -26.81 5.38 22.66
C ARG A 575 -27.87 4.73 21.77
N GLY A 576 -27.45 4.05 20.68
CA GLY A 576 -28.36 3.62 19.63
C GLY A 576 -28.78 4.76 18.70
N ASP A 577 -27.94 5.80 18.59
CA ASP A 577 -28.15 6.97 17.73
C ASP A 577 -27.79 6.61 16.29
N VAL A 578 -28.80 6.30 15.49
CA VAL A 578 -28.66 5.83 14.11
C VAL A 578 -28.13 6.94 13.21
N ASP A 579 -28.66 8.15 13.29
CA ASP A 579 -28.28 9.27 12.42
C ASP A 579 -26.85 9.73 12.71
N GLY A 580 -26.52 9.88 14.00
CA GLY A 580 -25.16 10.18 14.43
C GLY A 580 -24.14 9.13 13.99
N PHE A 581 -24.51 7.86 14.03
CA PHE A 581 -23.68 6.76 13.57
C PHE A 581 -23.34 6.86 12.08
N PHE A 582 -24.35 7.01 11.21
CA PHE A 582 -24.13 7.10 9.76
C PHE A 582 -23.39 8.38 9.38
N THR A 583 -23.69 9.51 10.02
CA THR A 583 -22.97 10.77 9.82
C THR A 583 -21.47 10.59 10.11
N THR A 584 -21.14 9.99 11.24
CA THR A 584 -19.73 9.74 11.64
C THR A 584 -19.04 8.77 10.68
N LEU A 585 -19.77 7.73 10.24
CA LEU A 585 -19.23 6.77 9.27
C LEU A 585 -18.88 7.43 7.93
N GLU A 586 -19.73 8.33 7.44
CA GLU A 586 -19.45 9.08 6.21
C GLU A 586 -18.30 10.09 6.40
N ASN A 587 -18.18 10.72 7.56
CA ASN A 587 -17.02 11.57 7.87
C ASN A 587 -15.71 10.79 7.81
N ILE A 588 -15.65 9.59 8.42
CA ILE A 588 -14.47 8.71 8.40
C ILE A 588 -14.10 8.35 6.94
N LYS A 589 -15.08 7.93 6.14
CA LYS A 589 -14.87 7.61 4.71
C LYS A 589 -14.46 8.85 3.90
N GLY A 590 -14.94 10.03 4.26
CA GLY A 590 -14.59 11.32 3.64
C GLY A 590 -13.10 11.59 3.69
N TYR A 591 -12.44 11.34 4.83
CA TYR A 591 -10.99 11.51 4.97
C TYR A 591 -10.18 10.62 4.02
N ALA A 592 -10.69 9.44 3.64
CA ALA A 592 -10.05 8.60 2.63
C ALA A 592 -10.13 9.22 1.23
N LYS A 593 -11.25 9.88 0.89
CA LYS A 593 -11.41 10.53 -0.41
C LYS A 593 -10.53 11.78 -0.57
N GLU A 594 -10.25 12.47 0.52
CA GLU A 594 -9.46 13.72 0.54
C GLU A 594 -7.96 13.50 0.68
N SER A 595 -7.53 12.33 1.13
CA SER A 595 -6.12 12.04 1.43
C SER A 595 -5.42 11.26 0.33
N SER A 596 -4.16 11.64 0.06
CA SER A 596 -3.20 10.84 -0.73
C SER A 596 -2.19 10.08 0.13
N ASN A 597 -2.32 10.17 1.45
CA ASN A 597 -1.37 9.57 2.39
C ASN A 597 -1.82 8.14 2.75
N LEU A 598 -0.96 7.15 2.47
CA LEU A 598 -1.21 5.74 2.75
C LEU A 598 -1.53 5.48 4.24
N TYR A 599 -0.88 6.20 5.15
CA TYR A 599 -1.14 6.06 6.58
C TYR A 599 -2.56 6.51 6.96
N THR A 600 -3.06 7.57 6.34
CA THR A 600 -4.45 8.00 6.53
C THR A 600 -5.42 6.93 6.05
N LEU A 601 -5.18 6.32 4.90
CA LEU A 601 -6.03 5.25 4.38
C LEU A 601 -6.04 4.03 5.31
N ARG A 602 -4.87 3.62 5.82
CA ARG A 602 -4.76 2.54 6.81
C ARG A 602 -5.48 2.87 8.12
N MET A 603 -5.38 4.12 8.59
CA MET A 603 -6.12 4.55 9.78
C MET A 603 -7.62 4.55 9.56
N VAL A 604 -8.12 4.90 8.37
CA VAL A 604 -9.54 4.76 8.01
C VAL A 604 -9.96 3.29 8.08
N ASP A 605 -9.18 2.37 7.50
CA ASP A 605 -9.43 0.92 7.58
C ASP A 605 -9.48 0.42 9.04
N ILE A 606 -8.58 0.92 9.90
CA ILE A 606 -8.56 0.60 11.32
C ILE A 606 -9.80 1.13 12.01
N CYS A 607 -10.19 2.40 11.78
CA CYS A 607 -11.42 2.99 12.33
C CYS A 607 -12.66 2.16 11.96
N LEU A 608 -12.81 1.83 10.67
CA LEU A 608 -13.93 1.02 10.18
C LEU A 608 -13.92 -0.39 10.80
N SER A 609 -12.74 -0.98 10.99
CA SER A 609 -12.57 -2.27 11.64
C SER A 609 -12.93 -2.22 13.13
N VAL A 610 -12.52 -1.16 13.86
CA VAL A 610 -12.92 -0.94 15.27
C VAL A 610 -14.42 -0.82 15.39
N ILE A 611 -15.07 -0.06 14.50
CA ILE A 611 -16.53 0.12 14.49
C ILE A 611 -17.22 -1.22 14.17
N SER A 612 -16.71 -1.97 13.19
CA SER A 612 -17.24 -3.29 12.84
C SER A 612 -17.16 -4.28 14.02
N VAL A 613 -16.02 -4.31 14.72
CA VAL A 613 -15.83 -5.12 15.92
C VAL A 613 -16.76 -4.67 17.05
N ALA A 614 -16.97 -3.36 17.24
CA ALA A 614 -17.90 -2.81 18.22
C ALA A 614 -19.35 -3.23 17.95
N LEU A 615 -19.73 -3.38 16.69
CA LEU A 615 -21.03 -3.93 16.25
C LEU A 615 -21.07 -5.46 16.28
N ASP A 616 -19.97 -6.14 16.56
CA ASP A 616 -19.80 -7.58 16.45
C ASP A 616 -20.11 -8.10 15.03
N THR A 617 -19.65 -7.39 13.99
CA THR A 617 -19.74 -7.75 12.58
C THR A 617 -18.34 -7.84 11.94
N THR A 618 -18.26 -8.25 10.67
CA THR A 618 -17.02 -8.26 9.89
C THR A 618 -17.15 -7.45 8.60
N ASP A 619 -18.27 -6.76 8.41
CA ASP A 619 -18.68 -6.16 7.14
C ASP A 619 -17.78 -5.00 6.69
N MET A 620 -17.22 -4.26 7.64
CA MET A 620 -16.34 -3.13 7.39
C MET A 620 -14.88 -3.43 7.73
N VAL A 621 -14.54 -4.70 8.02
CA VAL A 621 -13.16 -5.09 8.34
C VAL A 621 -12.37 -5.20 7.03
N ALA A 622 -11.29 -4.46 6.94
CA ALA A 622 -10.40 -4.52 5.79
C ALA A 622 -9.77 -5.91 5.63
N LYS A 623 -9.62 -6.37 4.37
CA LYS A 623 -9.16 -7.74 4.07
C LYS A 623 -7.80 -8.08 4.70
N TRP A 624 -6.91 -7.14 4.79
CA TRP A 624 -5.58 -7.34 5.35
C TRP A 624 -5.56 -7.69 6.86
N PHE A 625 -6.66 -7.42 7.60
CA PHE A 625 -6.79 -7.86 9.00
C PHE A 625 -7.01 -9.37 9.16
N PHE A 626 -7.32 -10.09 8.09
CA PHE A 626 -7.54 -11.54 8.17
C PHE A 626 -6.25 -12.37 8.10
N ASP A 627 -5.10 -11.70 7.90
CA ASP A 627 -3.77 -12.30 7.82
C ASP A 627 -2.80 -11.59 8.78
N SER A 628 -2.24 -12.36 9.74
CA SER A 628 -1.34 -11.83 10.76
C SER A 628 0.00 -11.32 10.19
N GLU A 629 0.50 -11.93 9.12
CA GLU A 629 1.73 -11.50 8.45
C GLU A 629 1.52 -10.17 7.73
N SER A 630 0.37 -9.97 7.09
CA SER A 630 -0.01 -8.70 6.50
C SER A 630 -0.11 -7.57 7.54
N ILE A 631 -0.59 -7.86 8.76
CA ILE A 631 -0.68 -6.86 9.83
C ILE A 631 0.72 -6.32 10.19
N SER A 632 1.69 -7.20 10.40
CA SER A 632 3.05 -6.79 10.81
C SER A 632 3.76 -5.95 9.76
N LYS A 633 3.50 -6.17 8.47
CA LYS A 633 4.08 -5.41 7.36
C LYS A 633 3.42 -4.05 7.12
N LYS A 634 2.17 -3.84 7.58
CA LYS A 634 1.36 -2.66 7.23
C LYS A 634 1.23 -1.63 8.32
N VAL A 635 1.46 -2.00 9.56
CA VAL A 635 1.40 -1.08 10.70
C VAL A 635 2.76 -0.95 11.34
N TYR A 636 3.01 0.19 11.96
CA TYR A 636 4.22 0.34 12.76
C TYR A 636 4.23 -0.64 13.92
N PHE A 637 5.39 -1.20 14.20
CA PHE A 637 5.58 -2.19 15.26
C PHE A 637 4.95 -1.78 16.60
N LYS A 638 5.02 -0.50 16.95
CA LYS A 638 4.43 0.07 18.16
C LYS A 638 2.89 0.07 18.18
N ALA A 639 2.21 0.00 17.04
CA ALA A 639 0.76 -0.08 16.95
C ALA A 639 0.25 -1.54 16.96
N VAL A 640 1.12 -2.52 16.72
CA VAL A 640 0.74 -3.95 16.62
C VAL A 640 -0.07 -4.45 17.82
N PRO A 641 0.29 -4.16 19.11
CA PRO A 641 -0.51 -4.64 20.24
C PRO A 641 -1.96 -4.14 20.24
N TYR A 642 -2.20 -2.89 19.79
CA TYR A 642 -3.54 -2.34 19.63
C TYR A 642 -4.32 -3.05 18.51
N ILE A 643 -3.66 -3.25 17.37
CA ILE A 643 -4.27 -3.94 16.21
C ILE A 643 -4.58 -5.40 16.54
N ASN A 644 -3.75 -6.06 17.34
CA ASN A 644 -3.99 -7.44 17.79
C ASN A 644 -5.29 -7.57 18.62
N ILE A 645 -5.78 -6.51 19.26
CA ILE A 645 -7.11 -6.52 19.89
C ILE A 645 -8.17 -6.82 18.84
N LEU A 646 -8.13 -6.13 17.70
CA LEU A 646 -9.09 -6.30 16.60
C LEU A 646 -8.99 -7.69 15.98
N TYR A 647 -7.79 -8.14 15.70
CA TYR A 647 -7.55 -9.47 15.14
C TYR A 647 -8.01 -10.58 16.11
N SER A 648 -7.82 -10.40 17.41
CA SER A 648 -8.33 -11.31 18.44
C SER A 648 -9.86 -11.42 18.42
N HIS A 649 -10.58 -10.31 18.25
CA HIS A 649 -12.03 -10.34 18.08
C HIS A 649 -12.47 -11.16 16.85
N LEU A 650 -11.75 -11.04 15.72
CA LEU A 650 -12.03 -11.82 14.51
C LEU A 650 -11.80 -13.32 14.73
N LEU A 651 -10.73 -13.69 15.44
CA LEU A 651 -10.43 -15.09 15.78
C LEU A 651 -11.48 -15.70 16.72
N VAL A 652 -11.96 -14.92 17.70
CA VAL A 652 -13.09 -15.35 18.57
C VAL A 652 -14.33 -15.64 17.74
N ARG A 653 -14.71 -14.71 16.84
CA ARG A 653 -15.89 -14.89 15.99
C ARG A 653 -15.77 -16.12 15.07
N LYS A 654 -14.55 -16.38 14.57
CA LYS A 654 -14.26 -17.60 13.77
C LYS A 654 -14.08 -18.88 14.61
N LYS A 655 -14.25 -18.81 15.93
CA LYS A 655 -14.04 -19.92 16.88
C LYS A 655 -12.66 -20.57 16.80
N ARG A 656 -11.61 -19.80 16.42
CA ARG A 656 -10.22 -20.29 16.31
C ARG A 656 -9.49 -20.13 17.65
N HIS A 657 -9.92 -20.83 18.68
CA HIS A 657 -9.50 -20.64 20.05
C HIS A 657 -7.99 -20.91 20.28
N ALA A 658 -7.41 -21.93 19.64
CA ALA A 658 -5.99 -22.24 19.78
C ALA A 658 -5.09 -21.15 19.21
N GLN A 659 -5.44 -20.65 18.00
CA GLN A 659 -4.72 -19.57 17.36
C GLN A 659 -4.85 -18.28 18.17
N LEU A 660 -6.04 -18.01 18.71
CA LEU A 660 -6.30 -16.87 19.57
C LEU A 660 -5.42 -16.88 20.82
N LEU A 661 -5.34 -18.00 21.53
CA LEU A 661 -4.53 -18.09 22.77
C LEU A 661 -3.05 -17.83 22.48
N GLY A 662 -2.48 -18.41 21.43
CA GLY A 662 -1.10 -18.14 21.03
C GLY A 662 -0.84 -16.67 20.69
N LEU A 663 -1.76 -16.04 19.92
CA LEU A 663 -1.68 -14.62 19.60
C LEU A 663 -1.77 -13.73 20.85
N VAL A 664 -2.71 -14.03 21.74
CA VAL A 664 -2.98 -13.20 22.94
C VAL A 664 -1.81 -13.27 23.91
N ASP A 665 -1.16 -14.44 24.08
CA ASP A 665 0.01 -14.55 24.94
C ASP A 665 1.18 -13.71 24.45
N ASN A 666 1.45 -13.77 23.14
CA ASN A 666 2.46 -12.92 22.51
C ASN A 666 2.08 -11.42 22.62
N SER A 667 0.83 -11.08 22.36
CA SER A 667 0.35 -9.69 22.42
C SER A 667 0.46 -9.12 23.84
N ILE A 668 0.15 -9.90 24.89
CA ILE A 668 0.32 -9.48 26.29
C ILE A 668 1.81 -9.27 26.59
N SER A 669 2.71 -10.14 26.12
CA SER A 669 4.15 -10.00 26.31
C SER A 669 4.67 -8.71 25.68
N MET A 670 4.34 -8.47 24.39
CA MET A 670 4.68 -7.23 23.68
C MET A 670 4.13 -5.99 24.40
N ALA A 671 2.86 -6.05 24.83
CA ALA A 671 2.23 -4.93 25.52
C ALA A 671 2.89 -4.63 26.87
N LYS A 672 3.38 -5.62 27.59
CA LYS A 672 4.17 -5.44 28.83
C LYS A 672 5.51 -4.78 28.56
N GLU A 673 6.24 -5.22 27.55
CA GLU A 673 7.53 -4.63 27.17
C GLU A 673 7.39 -3.17 26.74
N MET A 674 6.26 -2.85 26.10
CA MET A 674 5.93 -1.49 25.63
C MET A 674 5.21 -0.63 26.68
N ASN A 675 4.90 -1.16 27.85
CA ASN A 675 4.09 -0.49 28.88
C ASN A 675 2.71 -0.04 28.34
N TYR A 676 2.00 -0.90 27.62
CA TYR A 676 0.63 -0.66 27.17
C TYR A 676 -0.36 -1.43 28.04
N ILE A 677 -1.26 -0.72 28.75
CA ILE A 677 -2.24 -1.36 29.64
C ILE A 677 -3.45 -1.86 28.87
N LEU A 678 -4.01 -1.08 27.93
CA LEU A 678 -5.25 -1.43 27.26
C LEU A 678 -5.19 -2.77 26.50
N PRO A 679 -4.12 -3.09 25.72
CA PRO A 679 -4.01 -4.39 25.07
C PRO A 679 -3.86 -5.55 26.06
N GLN A 680 -3.25 -5.34 27.24
CA GLN A 680 -3.20 -6.36 28.28
C GLN A 680 -4.58 -6.65 28.86
N VAL A 681 -5.40 -5.61 29.15
CA VAL A 681 -6.78 -5.75 29.62
C VAL A 681 -7.59 -6.60 28.64
N TYR A 682 -7.60 -6.25 27.34
CA TYR A 682 -8.29 -7.04 26.33
C TYR A 682 -7.75 -8.45 26.20
N GLY A 683 -6.44 -8.64 26.29
CA GLY A 683 -5.79 -9.96 26.26
C GLY A 683 -6.31 -10.87 27.37
N PHE A 684 -6.39 -10.38 28.60
CA PHE A 684 -6.95 -11.15 29.73
C PHE A 684 -8.46 -11.39 29.58
N ILE A 685 -9.23 -10.45 29.02
CA ILE A 685 -10.66 -10.64 28.69
C ILE A 685 -10.80 -11.79 27.66
N PHE A 686 -10.00 -11.84 26.61
CA PHE A 686 -10.04 -12.91 25.62
C PHE A 686 -9.70 -14.27 26.23
N LYS A 687 -8.69 -14.33 27.08
CA LYS A 687 -8.35 -15.56 27.82
C LYS A 687 -9.49 -16.01 28.73
N ALA A 688 -10.11 -15.09 29.47
CA ALA A 688 -11.26 -15.39 30.30
C ALA A 688 -12.42 -16.01 29.49
N ARG A 689 -12.71 -15.42 28.31
CA ARG A 689 -13.77 -15.91 27.40
C ARG A 689 -13.50 -17.34 26.89
N VAL A 690 -12.26 -17.60 26.43
CA VAL A 690 -11.89 -18.92 25.89
C VAL A 690 -11.91 -19.98 27.00
N CYS A 691 -11.37 -19.67 28.18
CA CYS A 691 -11.41 -20.58 29.33
C CYS A 691 -12.84 -20.90 29.75
N TYR A 692 -13.71 -19.89 29.81
CA TYR A 692 -15.12 -20.09 30.14
C TYR A 692 -15.86 -20.96 29.11
N ALA A 693 -15.67 -20.67 27.83
CA ALA A 693 -16.25 -21.46 26.72
C ALA A 693 -15.73 -22.91 26.69
N SER A 694 -14.58 -23.18 27.28
CA SER A 694 -13.98 -24.52 27.41
C SER A 694 -14.30 -25.21 28.74
N GLY A 695 -15.23 -24.67 29.57
CA GLY A 695 -15.60 -25.23 30.87
C GLY A 695 -14.56 -25.01 31.99
N ARG A 696 -13.51 -24.23 31.76
CA ARG A 696 -12.43 -23.94 32.72
C ARG A 696 -12.76 -22.67 33.50
N GLU A 697 -13.83 -22.71 34.30
CA GLU A 697 -14.37 -21.53 35.00
C GLU A 697 -13.37 -20.85 35.94
N ARG A 698 -12.57 -21.63 36.70
CA ARG A 698 -11.54 -21.07 37.61
C ARG A 698 -10.51 -20.25 36.87
N GLU A 699 -10.01 -20.77 35.75
CA GLU A 699 -9.05 -20.01 34.91
C GLU A 699 -9.68 -18.78 34.28
N ALA A 700 -10.96 -18.85 33.91
CA ALA A 700 -11.71 -17.73 33.37
C ALA A 700 -11.78 -16.59 34.39
N LEU A 701 -12.19 -16.88 35.63
CA LEU A 701 -12.29 -15.91 36.72
C LEU A 701 -10.91 -15.34 37.10
N LYS A 702 -9.85 -16.16 37.14
CA LYS A 702 -8.46 -15.71 37.37
C LYS A 702 -7.95 -14.73 36.31
N ASN A 703 -8.29 -14.96 35.04
CA ASN A 703 -7.94 -14.02 33.97
C ASN A 703 -8.79 -12.74 34.06
N LEU A 704 -10.06 -12.84 34.42
CA LEU A 704 -10.92 -11.67 34.66
C LEU A 704 -10.37 -10.81 35.80
N GLU A 705 -9.92 -11.42 36.91
CA GLU A 705 -9.29 -10.75 38.05
C GLU A 705 -8.05 -9.94 37.60
N LYS A 706 -7.20 -10.51 36.75
CA LYS A 706 -6.05 -9.80 36.19
C LYS A 706 -6.47 -8.60 35.34
N ALA A 707 -7.55 -8.73 34.55
CA ALA A 707 -8.09 -7.63 33.77
C ALA A 707 -8.65 -6.51 34.67
N PHE A 708 -9.38 -6.87 35.74
CA PHE A 708 -9.92 -5.93 36.73
C PHE A 708 -8.82 -5.17 37.47
N ALA A 709 -7.77 -5.87 37.93
CA ALA A 709 -6.62 -5.26 38.59
C ALA A 709 -5.93 -4.17 37.75
N LEU A 710 -5.95 -4.31 36.42
CA LEU A 710 -5.39 -3.31 35.52
C LEU A 710 -6.36 -2.16 35.18
N ALA A 711 -7.65 -2.45 35.03
CA ALA A 711 -8.63 -1.52 34.48
C ALA A 711 -9.41 -0.70 35.52
N LEU A 712 -9.81 -1.32 36.64
CA LEU A 712 -10.70 -0.71 37.61
C LEU A 712 -10.09 0.45 38.42
N PRO A 713 -8.78 0.50 38.71
CA PRO A 713 -8.17 1.68 39.35
C PRO A 713 -8.40 2.99 38.56
N ASP A 714 -8.54 2.89 37.24
CA ASP A 714 -8.83 4.02 36.35
C ASP A 714 -10.31 4.08 35.90
N LYS A 715 -11.17 3.22 36.45
CA LYS A 715 -12.61 3.12 36.14
C LYS A 715 -12.88 2.85 34.64
N VAL A 716 -12.06 1.99 34.02
CA VAL A 716 -12.18 1.57 32.62
C VAL A 716 -13.13 0.37 32.53
N TYR A 717 -14.40 0.61 32.21
CA TYR A 717 -15.50 -0.37 32.24
C TYR A 717 -15.86 -0.93 30.86
N LEU A 718 -15.74 -0.09 29.80
CA LEU A 718 -16.26 -0.39 28.46
C LEU A 718 -15.69 -1.69 27.83
N PRO A 719 -14.41 -2.07 27.99
CA PRO A 719 -13.87 -3.32 27.44
C PRO A 719 -14.63 -4.57 27.91
N PHE A 720 -15.13 -4.55 29.15
CA PHE A 720 -15.92 -5.65 29.74
C PHE A 720 -17.38 -5.62 29.27
N ALA A 721 -17.93 -4.43 29.04
CA ALA A 721 -19.32 -4.23 28.64
C ALA A 721 -19.57 -4.54 27.14
N GLN A 722 -18.57 -4.41 26.29
CA GLN A 722 -18.70 -4.59 24.82
C GLN A 722 -18.97 -6.02 24.38
N SER A 723 -18.53 -7.02 25.15
CA SER A 723 -18.63 -8.43 24.76
C SER A 723 -19.85 -9.10 25.34
N ILE A 724 -20.78 -9.56 24.49
CA ILE A 724 -21.99 -10.26 24.92
C ILE A 724 -21.70 -11.51 25.75
N HIS A 725 -20.58 -12.19 25.44
CA HIS A 725 -20.17 -13.40 26.15
C HIS A 725 -19.56 -13.15 27.54
N MET A 726 -19.36 -11.89 27.92
CA MET A 726 -18.90 -11.55 29.25
C MET A 726 -20.04 -11.53 30.28
N ARG A 727 -21.30 -11.50 29.86
CA ARG A 727 -22.45 -11.43 30.75
C ARG A 727 -22.43 -12.49 31.83
N ASP A 728 -22.30 -13.77 31.42
CA ASP A 728 -22.37 -14.89 32.34
C ASP A 728 -21.17 -14.94 33.29
N ILE A 729 -19.97 -14.58 32.79
CA ILE A 729 -18.76 -14.50 33.60
C ILE A 729 -18.86 -13.38 34.64
N LEU A 730 -19.38 -12.21 34.25
CA LEU A 730 -19.60 -11.06 35.13
C LEU A 730 -20.68 -11.35 36.16
N SER A 731 -21.79 -12.02 35.79
CA SER A 731 -22.84 -12.43 36.73
C SER A 731 -22.29 -13.41 37.78
N LYS A 732 -21.45 -14.37 37.41
CA LYS A 732 -20.79 -15.27 38.36
C LYS A 732 -19.84 -14.51 39.27
N ALA A 733 -19.03 -13.60 38.73
CA ALA A 733 -18.13 -12.75 39.51
C ALA A 733 -18.93 -11.88 40.53
N HIS A 734 -20.11 -11.36 40.15
CA HIS A 734 -20.98 -10.60 41.02
C HIS A 734 -21.56 -11.47 42.15
N ILE A 735 -22.07 -12.68 41.84
CA ILE A 735 -22.57 -13.62 42.83
C ILE A 735 -21.46 -14.00 43.83
N CYS A 736 -20.26 -14.31 43.39
CA CYS A 736 -19.12 -14.59 44.27
C CYS A 736 -18.78 -13.41 45.20
N SER A 737 -19.02 -12.13 44.77
CA SER A 737 -18.78 -10.95 45.60
C SER A 737 -19.90 -10.67 46.62
N THR A 738 -21.10 -11.20 46.41
CA THR A 738 -22.29 -10.97 47.28
C THR A 738 -22.53 -12.07 48.27
N THR A 739 -22.24 -13.34 47.97
CA THR A 739 -22.52 -14.51 48.84
C THR A 739 -21.71 -14.56 50.12
N TYR A 740 -20.67 -13.76 50.25
CA TYR A 740 -19.75 -13.80 51.38
C TYR A 740 -20.22 -12.97 52.62
N ARG A 741 -21.33 -12.23 52.52
CA ARG A 741 -21.89 -11.45 53.64
C ARG A 741 -22.93 -12.17 54.52
N ASP A 742 -23.51 -13.28 54.03
CA ASP A 742 -24.66 -13.93 54.65
C ASP A 742 -24.42 -15.29 55.29
N THR A 743 -23.15 -15.79 55.32
CA THR A 743 -22.91 -17.12 55.92
C THR A 743 -22.28 -17.04 57.33
N ASP A 744 -23.13 -16.65 58.30
CA ASP A 744 -23.02 -17.10 59.70
C ASP A 744 -23.97 -18.31 59.90
N THR A 745 -23.88 -19.38 59.14
CA THR A 745 -24.60 -20.63 59.41
C THR A 745 -23.86 -21.88 58.89
N THR A 746 -23.40 -22.66 59.86
CA THR A 746 -23.20 -24.12 59.97
C THR A 746 -23.32 -25.03 58.73
N SER A 747 -22.15 -25.66 58.44
CA SER A 747 -21.86 -27.08 58.10
C SER A 747 -22.86 -27.87 57.24
N SER A 748 -22.53 -28.14 55.95
CA SER A 748 -22.56 -29.48 55.32
C SER A 748 -22.11 -29.54 53.83
N ASP A 749 -21.74 -28.43 53.20
CA ASP A 749 -21.25 -28.46 51.79
C ASP A 749 -19.77 -27.98 51.70
N LEU A 750 -18.89 -28.71 52.44
CA LEU A 750 -17.50 -28.28 52.62
C LEU A 750 -16.56 -28.44 51.40
N ASP A 751 -16.94 -29.22 50.40
CA ASP A 751 -16.05 -29.44 49.21
C ASP A 751 -16.35 -28.52 48.01
N GLU A 752 -17.57 -28.06 47.80
CA GLU A 752 -17.83 -26.97 46.85
C GLU A 752 -17.42 -25.61 47.42
N ALA A 753 -17.59 -25.40 48.74
CA ALA A 753 -17.13 -24.21 49.44
C ALA A 753 -15.61 -24.03 49.46
N LYS A 754 -14.82 -25.09 49.60
CA LYS A 754 -13.32 -25.00 49.54
C LYS A 754 -12.79 -24.57 48.19
N ASN A 755 -13.52 -24.80 47.13
CA ASN A 755 -13.13 -24.41 45.76
C ASN A 755 -13.49 -22.92 45.43
N SER A 756 -14.50 -22.34 46.09
CA SER A 756 -14.83 -20.92 46.05
C SER A 756 -13.94 -20.09 47.00
N ILE A 757 -13.39 -20.68 48.07
CA ILE A 757 -12.57 -20.01 49.10
C ILE A 757 -11.21 -19.49 48.56
N SER A 758 -10.60 -20.13 47.53
CA SER A 758 -9.34 -19.61 46.98
C SER A 758 -9.55 -18.37 46.11
N PHE A 759 -10.72 -18.26 45.46
CA PHE A 759 -11.12 -17.09 44.69
C PHE A 759 -11.59 -15.95 45.60
N SER A 760 -12.31 -16.27 46.65
CA SER A 760 -12.77 -15.30 47.66
C SER A 760 -11.62 -14.64 48.41
N LYS A 761 -10.52 -15.32 48.73
CA LYS A 761 -9.30 -14.74 49.36
C LYS A 761 -8.60 -13.68 48.49
N GLY A 762 -8.67 -13.77 47.14
CA GLY A 762 -8.23 -12.71 46.23
C GLY A 762 -9.20 -11.51 46.20
N LEU A 763 -10.48 -11.78 46.26
CA LEU A 763 -11.55 -10.77 46.30
C LEU A 763 -11.68 -10.12 47.70
N GLU A 764 -11.37 -10.82 48.82
CA GLU A 764 -11.35 -10.25 50.19
C GLU A 764 -10.38 -9.07 50.35
N LYS A 765 -9.29 -9.03 49.60
CA LYS A 765 -8.39 -7.89 49.53
C LYS A 765 -8.94 -6.70 48.74
N ASN A 766 -10.03 -6.90 47.97
CA ASN A 766 -10.59 -5.91 47.00
C ASN A 766 -12.10 -5.73 47.20
N LEU A 767 -12.57 -5.44 48.39
CA LEU A 767 -13.97 -5.08 48.73
C LEU A 767 -14.56 -3.88 47.90
N GLY A 768 -13.73 -3.26 47.03
CA GLY A 768 -14.10 -2.13 46.20
C GLY A 768 -14.72 -2.49 44.85
N TRP A 769 -14.64 -3.73 44.36
CA TRP A 769 -15.04 -4.06 42.96
C TRP A 769 -16.56 -4.29 42.77
N LYS A 770 -17.35 -4.38 43.82
CA LYS A 770 -18.79 -4.62 43.71
C LYS A 770 -19.47 -3.50 42.94
N GLU A 771 -19.24 -2.25 43.34
CA GLU A 771 -19.75 -1.07 42.64
C GLU A 771 -19.27 -0.98 41.19
N ASP A 772 -18.01 -1.30 40.93
CA ASP A 772 -17.45 -1.31 39.57
C ASP A 772 -18.11 -2.39 38.70
N ILE A 773 -18.39 -3.59 39.22
CA ILE A 773 -19.09 -4.65 38.48
C ILE A 773 -20.55 -4.22 38.20
N GLU A 774 -21.24 -3.57 39.13
CA GLU A 774 -22.59 -3.01 38.93
C GLU A 774 -22.57 -1.95 37.80
N ASN A 775 -21.56 -1.06 37.78
CA ASN A 775 -21.39 -0.06 36.75
C ASN A 775 -21.09 -0.73 35.37
N ILE A 776 -20.26 -1.77 35.33
CA ILE A 776 -19.99 -2.54 34.10
C ILE A 776 -21.29 -3.20 33.61
N MET A 777 -22.09 -3.79 34.47
CA MET A 777 -23.37 -4.43 34.10
C MET A 777 -24.39 -3.42 33.58
N ALA A 778 -24.50 -2.25 34.21
CA ALA A 778 -25.38 -1.16 33.74
C ALA A 778 -24.90 -0.69 32.33
N LEU A 779 -23.60 -0.49 32.14
CA LEU A 779 -23.02 -0.10 30.85
C LEU A 779 -23.23 -1.20 29.81
N PHE A 780 -23.10 -2.49 30.17
CA PHE A 780 -23.37 -3.64 29.30
C PHE A 780 -24.80 -3.59 28.74
N HIS A 781 -25.82 -3.41 29.59
CA HIS A 781 -27.21 -3.35 29.12
C HIS A 781 -27.45 -2.19 28.18
N ARG A 782 -26.91 -1.02 28.50
CA ARG A 782 -27.03 0.20 27.69
C ARG A 782 -26.36 0.00 26.33
N TYR A 783 -25.13 -0.55 26.31
CA TYR A 783 -24.33 -0.80 25.10
C TYR A 783 -25.03 -1.78 24.16
N HIS A 784 -25.51 -2.92 24.67
CA HIS A 784 -26.12 -3.94 23.83
C HIS A 784 -27.49 -3.50 23.28
N LYS A 785 -28.25 -2.70 24.03
CA LYS A 785 -29.48 -2.09 23.53
C LYS A 785 -29.21 -1.14 22.37
N GLY A 786 -28.25 -0.27 22.52
CA GLY A 786 -27.86 0.68 21.47
C GLY A 786 -27.29 -0.03 20.24
N ARG A 787 -26.41 -1.03 20.45
CA ARG A 787 -25.86 -1.85 19.36
C ARG A 787 -26.94 -2.52 18.50
N ILE A 788 -27.99 -3.08 19.12
CA ILE A 788 -29.11 -3.72 18.39
C ILE A 788 -29.84 -2.67 17.52
N ALA A 789 -30.07 -1.46 18.03
CA ALA A 789 -30.70 -0.39 17.26
C ALA A 789 -29.91 -0.05 16.00
N ILE A 790 -28.57 0.12 16.13
CA ILE A 790 -27.68 0.38 14.99
C ILE A 790 -27.64 -0.79 13.99
N LEU A 791 -27.56 -2.04 14.48
CA LEU A 791 -27.53 -3.24 13.61
C LEU A 791 -28.83 -3.38 12.80
N ASN A 792 -29.98 -3.11 13.41
CA ASN A 792 -31.26 -3.14 12.70
C ASN A 792 -31.30 -2.11 11.57
N ALA A 793 -30.86 -0.87 11.85
CA ALA A 793 -30.79 0.18 10.84
C ALA A 793 -29.76 -0.17 9.74
N PHE A 794 -28.59 -0.70 10.12
CA PHE A 794 -27.54 -1.11 9.19
C PHE A 794 -27.98 -2.24 8.27
N SER A 795 -28.76 -3.20 8.77
CA SER A 795 -29.36 -4.28 7.98
C SER A 795 -30.43 -3.75 7.01
N GLN A 796 -31.18 -2.71 7.40
CA GLN A 796 -32.15 -2.06 6.51
C GLN A 796 -31.47 -1.30 5.37
N VAL A 797 -30.36 -0.61 5.63
CA VAL A 797 -29.57 0.12 4.62
C VAL A 797 -28.85 -0.85 3.67
N LYS A 798 -28.40 -2.01 4.14
CA LYS A 798 -27.79 -3.05 3.28
C LYS A 798 -28.74 -3.66 2.29
N SER A 799 -30.03 -3.62 2.51
CA SER A 799 -31.03 -4.09 1.55
C SER A 799 -31.49 -2.95 0.66
N ASP A 800 -30.67 -2.52 -0.29
CA ASP A 800 -31.07 -1.65 -1.42
C ASP A 800 -32.16 -2.27 -2.30
N LEU A 801 -32.71 -3.41 -1.88
CA LEU A 801 -33.82 -4.04 -2.53
C LEU A 801 -35.10 -3.25 -2.32
N THR A 802 -35.74 -2.86 -3.41
CA THR A 802 -37.11 -2.36 -3.36
C THR A 802 -38.01 -3.41 -2.72
N PRO A 803 -39.18 -3.04 -2.14
CA PRO A 803 -40.10 -4.01 -1.55
C PRO A 803 -40.43 -5.19 -2.49
N ARG A 804 -40.50 -4.91 -3.79
CA ARG A 804 -40.80 -5.93 -4.82
C ARG A 804 -39.62 -6.85 -5.11
N GLU A 805 -38.40 -6.32 -5.13
CA GLU A 805 -37.16 -7.13 -5.28
C GLU A 805 -36.94 -8.04 -4.06
N ARG A 806 -37.20 -7.51 -2.86
CA ARG A 806 -37.13 -8.29 -1.62
C ARG A 806 -38.16 -9.43 -1.59
N GLU A 807 -39.39 -9.14 -1.96
CA GLU A 807 -40.49 -10.15 -2.02
C GLU A 807 -40.12 -11.30 -2.97
N VAL A 808 -39.64 -10.97 -4.17
CA VAL A 808 -39.20 -11.98 -5.13
C VAL A 808 -37.98 -12.77 -4.62
N ALA A 809 -36.98 -12.10 -4.01
CA ALA A 809 -35.80 -12.75 -3.45
C ALA A 809 -36.16 -13.71 -2.30
N ILE A 810 -37.11 -13.37 -1.42
CA ILE A 810 -37.62 -14.24 -0.35
C ILE A 810 -38.28 -15.47 -0.92
N LEU A 811 -39.10 -15.34 -1.99
CA LEU A 811 -39.75 -16.45 -2.62
C LEU A 811 -38.76 -17.39 -3.31
N VAL A 812 -37.68 -16.85 -3.89
CA VAL A 812 -36.57 -17.67 -4.43
C VAL A 812 -35.85 -18.42 -3.30
N LYS A 813 -35.63 -17.76 -2.15
CA LYS A 813 -35.06 -18.40 -0.96
C LYS A 813 -35.94 -19.52 -0.41
N ALA A 814 -37.27 -19.38 -0.52
CA ALA A 814 -38.24 -20.43 -0.21
C ALA A 814 -38.27 -21.54 -1.27
N ARG A 815 -37.31 -21.56 -2.21
CA ARG A 815 -37.12 -22.58 -3.28
C ARG A 815 -38.19 -22.60 -4.35
N LEU A 816 -39.05 -21.60 -4.48
CA LEU A 816 -40.03 -21.52 -5.57
C LEU A 816 -39.32 -21.35 -6.93
N SER A 817 -39.88 -21.91 -7.97
CA SER A 817 -39.47 -21.70 -9.35
C SER A 817 -39.94 -20.34 -9.85
N HIS A 818 -39.30 -19.81 -10.90
CA HIS A 818 -39.70 -18.53 -11.49
C HIS A 818 -41.14 -18.51 -11.98
N LYS A 819 -41.68 -19.71 -12.37
CA LYS A 819 -43.06 -19.87 -12.82
C LYS A 819 -44.03 -19.75 -11.63
N GLU A 820 -43.76 -20.43 -10.52
CA GLU A 820 -44.58 -20.38 -9.30
C GLU A 820 -44.55 -18.96 -8.68
N ILE A 821 -43.40 -18.25 -8.73
CA ILE A 821 -43.29 -16.86 -8.29
C ILE A 821 -44.14 -15.95 -9.19
N ALA A 822 -44.06 -16.13 -10.50
CA ALA A 822 -44.83 -15.38 -11.47
C ALA A 822 -46.33 -15.51 -11.27
N GLU A 823 -46.82 -16.75 -11.06
CA GLU A 823 -48.22 -17.08 -10.75
C GLU A 823 -48.64 -16.45 -9.41
N ARG A 824 -47.82 -16.55 -8.35
CA ARG A 824 -48.13 -16.08 -7.02
C ARG A 824 -48.19 -14.56 -6.93
N LEU A 825 -47.35 -13.85 -7.73
CA LEU A 825 -47.24 -12.41 -7.73
C LEU A 825 -48.00 -11.72 -8.86
N TYR A 826 -48.74 -12.50 -9.69
CA TYR A 826 -49.52 -12.06 -10.87
C TYR A 826 -48.67 -11.21 -11.86
N ILE A 827 -47.42 -11.67 -12.14
CA ILE A 827 -46.49 -11.05 -13.09
C ILE A 827 -45.96 -12.08 -14.10
N SER A 828 -45.32 -11.62 -15.18
CA SER A 828 -44.70 -12.53 -16.13
C SER A 828 -43.41 -13.16 -15.58
N THR A 829 -43.08 -14.37 -16.06
CA THR A 829 -41.78 -15.02 -15.72
C THR A 829 -40.57 -14.17 -16.18
N ALA A 830 -40.73 -13.40 -17.24
CA ALA A 830 -39.72 -12.43 -17.68
C ALA A 830 -39.54 -11.30 -16.67
N THR A 831 -40.64 -10.80 -16.10
CA THR A 831 -40.59 -9.78 -15.04
C THR A 831 -39.91 -10.30 -13.78
N VAL A 832 -40.17 -11.54 -13.38
CA VAL A 832 -39.48 -12.22 -12.25
C VAL A 832 -38.00 -12.27 -12.49
N ARG A 833 -37.54 -12.63 -13.70
CA ARG A 833 -36.10 -12.67 -14.05
C ARG A 833 -35.45 -11.28 -13.98
N THR A 834 -36.12 -10.24 -14.51
CA THR A 834 -35.63 -8.86 -14.45
C THR A 834 -35.50 -8.36 -13.01
N ILE A 835 -36.53 -8.62 -12.18
CA ILE A 835 -36.51 -8.26 -10.76
C ILE A 835 -35.36 -8.98 -10.01
N LEU A 836 -35.18 -10.29 -10.29
CA LEU A 836 -34.07 -11.06 -9.71
C LEU A 836 -32.70 -10.58 -10.18
N TYR A 837 -32.57 -10.24 -11.45
CA TYR A 837 -31.33 -9.69 -11.98
C TYR A 837 -30.98 -8.38 -11.28
N ASN A 838 -31.94 -7.46 -11.10
CA ASN A 838 -31.76 -6.22 -10.38
C ASN A 838 -31.45 -6.49 -8.89
N ALA A 839 -32.14 -7.44 -8.27
CA ALA A 839 -31.87 -7.84 -6.88
C ALA A 839 -30.46 -8.42 -6.72
N TYR A 840 -30.02 -9.28 -7.64
CA TYR A 840 -28.68 -9.86 -7.60
C TYR A 840 -27.60 -8.80 -7.77
N ASN A 841 -27.77 -7.87 -8.70
CA ASN A 841 -26.85 -6.74 -8.88
C ASN A 841 -26.74 -5.86 -7.62
N LYS A 842 -27.88 -5.57 -6.98
CA LYS A 842 -27.92 -4.77 -5.74
C LYS A 842 -27.31 -5.51 -4.53
N LEU A 843 -27.47 -6.82 -4.48
CA LEU A 843 -26.89 -7.68 -3.42
C LEU A 843 -25.42 -8.06 -3.70
N GLY A 844 -24.89 -7.73 -4.90
CA GLY A 844 -23.52 -8.11 -5.29
C GLY A 844 -23.32 -9.62 -5.45
N ILE A 845 -24.37 -10.36 -5.86
CA ILE A 845 -24.35 -11.81 -6.06
C ILE A 845 -24.66 -12.16 -7.53
N HIS A 846 -24.19 -13.33 -7.95
CA HIS A 846 -24.32 -13.76 -9.33
C HIS A 846 -25.10 -15.07 -9.51
N SER A 847 -25.53 -15.70 -8.42
CA SER A 847 -26.21 -16.98 -8.48
C SER A 847 -27.30 -17.14 -7.42
N LYS A 848 -28.28 -18.02 -7.74
CA LYS A 848 -29.30 -18.47 -6.79
C LYS A 848 -28.71 -19.16 -5.55
N ALA A 849 -27.57 -19.83 -5.71
CA ALA A 849 -26.88 -20.51 -4.61
C ALA A 849 -26.30 -19.50 -3.59
N GLU A 850 -25.80 -18.37 -4.05
CA GLU A 850 -25.28 -17.28 -3.19
C GLU A 850 -26.44 -16.60 -2.43
N LEU A 851 -27.60 -16.45 -3.07
CA LEU A 851 -28.79 -15.87 -2.42
C LEU A 851 -29.25 -16.68 -1.20
N TYR A 852 -29.09 -18.02 -1.19
CA TYR A 852 -29.45 -18.86 -0.04
C TYR A 852 -28.63 -18.56 1.22
N ASN A 853 -27.42 -18.01 1.06
CA ASN A 853 -26.48 -17.70 2.15
C ASN A 853 -26.59 -16.27 2.68
N ILE A 854 -27.49 -15.44 2.11
CA ILE A 854 -27.67 -14.03 2.51
C ILE A 854 -28.94 -13.92 3.35
N ASP A 855 -28.87 -13.23 4.49
CA ASP A 855 -30.07 -12.85 5.24
C ASP A 855 -30.70 -11.61 4.60
N LEU A 856 -31.97 -11.77 4.13
CA LEU A 856 -32.74 -10.75 3.39
C LEU A 856 -33.61 -9.91 4.33
#